data_761236ef490262a27958e13091885ff3
#
_entry.id   761236ef490262a27958e13091885ff3
#
_cell.length_a   1.000
_cell.length_b   1.000
_cell.length_c   1.000
_cell.angle_alpha   90.00
_cell.angle_beta   90.00
_cell.angle_gamma   90.00
#
_symmetry.space_group_name_H-M   'P 1'
#
loop_
_entity.id
_entity.type
_entity.pdbx_description
1 polymer ?
#
loop_
_entity_poly.entity_id
_entity_poly.type
_entity_poly.pdbx_seq_one_letter_code
_entity_poly.pdbx_strand_id
1 'polypeptide(L)'
;MQSYPGLQVPIVHSTSIDMARRRLRAGQSWIIGGCALFVTLLCLGTLAGSPRAVGQGGTDVLLPDGNEFVSWERPLEFTRTYYVDNRNPRAADSNPGTRQLPFLTISKAAEVLEPGERVVIMAGVYRERVAPARGGTGAGKMISYEAAPGAEVIVKGSRLANKGWEASTDYTLDLTDSARAKVKIFQRRLDDIEFHGYNPFGMVNMMQNRIYLNPTPAELRRHLLRRGMIYVDGKRLEQVEEYGELGHADGAFWCEHDGLTVHMRLPGDADPAGHEVELVVQEQVFAPRQQGLSYIRVKGITFEHAASQFPTPQIGMVSMSRGNHWIIEDCVLRHVNSVALDIGEQGSGMISPAVVGYAIVRRNHIDDVGVCGLAGLAVQNTLIESNLIEHVGWQDVELTWEAGAIKLHVARNCLLRNNVIRHLDHAMGIWLDYMNNNTRITSNVIGDTLETLRGGIYIEASHYPNMFDHNIIWKATPGKGGSTANFPSHGGWGITLDGTDETVIAHNLIGDMQDSAIQIRTNDGRIVGTRGGTSRWNKVINNIFYHCGNGIQFSNRDNTAEGNLYTRQGGEKVDENQGTGRGLNFLPDGTSTLRLDLDAWQKFFGFDKNGAYADMNIDLDLDALTMTWSIAGPVPRVATGDHFTHDLLGESAGEFRVPGPLLHIPDKSTTVSIDPRRPAQ
;
A
#
# COMPACT_ATOMS: atom_id res chain seq x y z
N MET A 1 -6.28 46.33 -3.17
CA MET A 1 -4.84 46.66 -3.15
C MET A 1 -4.43 46.99 -1.73
N GLN A 2 -3.94 46.06 -1.00
CA GLN A 2 -3.12 46.28 0.19
C GLN A 2 -2.22 45.05 0.33
N SER A 3 -0.92 45.29 0.19
CA SER A 3 0.15 44.29 0.22
C SER A 3 0.43 43.86 1.66
N TYR A 4 0.47 42.55 1.90
CA TYR A 4 1.05 41.97 3.12
C TYR A 4 2.50 41.55 2.86
N PRO A 5 3.42 41.81 3.80
CA PRO A 5 4.84 41.55 3.62
C PRO A 5 5.15 40.05 3.83
N GLY A 6 6.08 39.54 3.02
CA GLY A 6 6.51 38.16 2.99
C GLY A 6 7.20 37.70 4.27
N LEU A 7 6.85 36.53 4.73
CA LEU A 7 7.62 35.75 5.69
C LEU A 7 8.73 35.02 4.92
N GLN A 8 9.95 35.53 5.06
CA GLN A 8 11.15 34.81 4.65
C GLN A 8 11.45 33.71 5.69
N VAL A 9 11.43 32.47 5.24
CA VAL A 9 11.96 31.33 5.99
C VAL A 9 13.48 31.37 5.88
N PRO A 10 14.27 31.36 6.97
CA PRO A 10 15.73 31.39 6.89
C PRO A 10 16.25 30.05 6.34
N ILE A 11 17.01 30.15 5.25
CA ILE A 11 17.86 29.06 4.76
C ILE A 11 19.01 28.92 5.74
N VAL A 12 19.01 27.87 6.54
CA VAL A 12 20.16 27.52 7.39
C VAL A 12 21.23 26.90 6.48
N HIS A 13 22.22 27.67 6.13
CA HIS A 13 23.46 27.15 5.58
C HIS A 13 24.22 26.40 6.69
N SER A 14 24.36 25.09 6.54
CA SER A 14 25.23 24.28 7.39
C SER A 14 26.69 24.51 7.02
N THR A 15 27.33 25.44 7.72
CA THR A 15 28.81 25.53 7.81
C THR A 15 29.26 24.72 9.03
N SER A 16 29.53 23.45 8.84
CA SER A 16 30.32 22.64 9.79
C SER A 16 30.73 21.28 9.26
N ILE A 17 31.40 21.23 8.10
CA ILE A 17 32.24 20.08 7.67
C ILE A 17 33.55 20.64 7.10
N ASP A 18 34.30 21.33 7.90
CA ASP A 18 35.68 21.74 7.52
C ASP A 18 36.71 21.64 8.65
N MET A 19 36.47 20.83 9.67
CA MET A 19 37.42 20.61 10.77
C MET A 19 37.91 19.17 10.96
N ALA A 20 37.68 18.26 10.03
CA ALA A 20 38.13 16.87 10.14
C ALA A 20 39.23 16.48 9.11
N ARG A 21 39.76 17.42 8.29
CA ARG A 21 40.77 17.11 7.28
C ARG A 21 42.19 17.66 7.59
N ARG A 22 42.49 18.06 8.82
CA ARG A 22 43.85 18.52 9.20
C ARG A 22 44.38 17.83 10.44
N ARG A 23 44.48 16.50 10.46
CA ARG A 23 45.39 15.75 11.35
C ARG A 23 45.47 14.32 10.88
N LEU A 24 46.35 14.07 9.88
CA LEU A 24 46.94 12.77 9.62
C LEU A 24 47.95 12.91 8.47
N ARG A 25 49.03 13.66 8.76
CA ARG A 25 50.31 13.55 8.07
C ARG A 25 51.40 13.76 9.10
N ALA A 26 51.97 12.68 9.63
CA ALA A 26 53.34 12.55 10.06
C ALA A 26 53.54 11.22 10.83
N GLY A 27 54.56 10.46 10.44
CA GLY A 27 55.14 9.34 11.21
C GLY A 27 55.19 8.01 10.44
N GLN A 28 56.02 7.93 9.44
CA GLN A 28 57.28 7.19 9.24
C GLN A 28 57.34 5.75 9.82
N SER A 29 57.37 4.79 8.84
CA SER A 29 58.35 3.71 8.61
C SER A 29 58.99 2.97 9.78
N TRP A 30 59.06 1.66 9.61
CA TRP A 30 60.21 0.70 9.66
C TRP A 30 59.66 -0.76 9.70
N ILE A 31 59.86 -1.57 8.67
CA ILE A 31 60.92 -2.53 8.29
C ILE A 31 60.67 -3.99 8.73
N ILE A 32 60.76 -4.92 7.73
CA ILE A 32 61.30 -6.31 7.71
C ILE A 32 60.34 -7.38 8.31
N GLY A 33 59.88 -8.39 7.63
CA GLY A 33 60.58 -9.42 6.84
C GLY A 33 60.03 -10.73 7.32
N GLY A 34 59.72 -11.63 6.41
CA GLY A 34 59.37 -13.00 6.77
C GLY A 34 58.77 -13.79 5.60
N CYS A 35 59.63 -14.46 4.83
CA CYS A 35 59.23 -15.50 3.89
C CYS A 35 58.60 -16.68 4.60
N ALA A 36 57.47 -17.15 4.10
CA ALA A 36 57.04 -18.52 4.31
C ALA A 36 56.38 -19.06 3.04
N LEU A 37 57.06 -20.01 2.45
CA LEU A 37 56.61 -20.95 1.43
C LEU A 37 55.31 -21.63 1.87
N PHE A 38 54.30 -21.63 1.02
CA PHE A 38 53.22 -22.61 1.15
C PHE A 38 53.06 -23.38 -0.17
N VAL A 39 53.20 -24.67 -0.02
CA VAL A 39 53.08 -25.72 -1.02
C VAL A 39 51.64 -25.81 -1.50
N THR A 40 51.43 -25.75 -2.78
CA THR A 40 50.14 -25.96 -3.45
C THR A 40 49.87 -27.46 -3.54
N LEU A 41 48.93 -27.96 -2.75
CA LEU A 41 48.31 -29.29 -2.95
C LEU A 41 47.07 -29.14 -3.78
N LEU A 42 47.10 -29.59 -5.04
CA LEU A 42 45.91 -29.79 -5.85
C LEU A 42 45.15 -31.00 -5.33
N CYS A 43 44.02 -30.77 -4.69
CA CYS A 43 42.96 -31.79 -4.54
C CYS A 43 41.86 -31.54 -5.56
N LEU A 44 41.81 -32.35 -6.62
CA LEU A 44 40.63 -32.52 -7.45
C LEU A 44 39.55 -33.22 -6.60
N GLY A 45 38.62 -32.45 -6.02
CA GLY A 45 37.44 -32.96 -5.40
C GLY A 45 36.27 -32.80 -6.37
N THR A 46 35.69 -33.90 -6.79
CA THR A 46 34.42 -33.98 -7.50
C THR A 46 33.32 -33.29 -6.68
N LEU A 47 32.81 -32.17 -7.15
CA LEU A 47 31.62 -31.52 -6.59
C LEU A 47 30.40 -32.38 -6.91
N ALA A 48 30.12 -33.38 -6.08
CA ALA A 48 28.77 -33.88 -5.91
C ALA A 48 28.03 -32.84 -5.08
N GLY A 49 27.07 -32.13 -5.69
CA GLY A 49 26.20 -31.18 -5.00
C GLY A 49 25.45 -31.91 -3.88
N SER A 50 25.82 -31.63 -2.65
CA SER A 50 25.02 -31.99 -1.49
C SER A 50 23.67 -31.27 -1.59
N PRO A 51 22.53 -31.94 -1.36
CA PRO A 51 21.25 -31.23 -1.27
C PRO A 51 21.37 -30.21 -0.13
N ARG A 52 21.22 -28.93 -0.46
CA ARG A 52 21.08 -27.86 0.54
C ARG A 52 19.94 -28.25 1.46
N ALA A 53 20.24 -28.45 2.73
CA ALA A 53 19.19 -28.48 3.75
C ALA A 53 18.41 -27.17 3.63
N VAL A 54 17.12 -27.27 3.38
CA VAL A 54 16.20 -26.12 3.38
C VAL A 54 16.32 -25.49 4.77
N GLY A 55 17.03 -24.37 4.86
CA GLY A 55 17.16 -23.63 6.11
C GLY A 55 15.77 -23.14 6.51
N GLN A 56 15.35 -23.42 7.74
CA GLN A 56 14.11 -22.89 8.29
C GLN A 56 14.09 -21.37 8.11
N GLY A 57 13.19 -20.86 7.24
CA GLY A 57 13.00 -19.44 7.01
C GLY A 57 13.35 -18.91 5.62
N GLY A 58 13.86 -19.73 4.71
CA GLY A 58 14.07 -19.35 3.30
C GLY A 58 12.74 -19.21 2.56
N THR A 59 12.64 -18.22 1.66
CA THR A 59 11.45 -17.99 0.85
C THR A 59 11.61 -18.49 -0.59
N ASP A 60 12.78 -19.02 -0.94
CA ASP A 60 13.21 -19.39 -2.29
C ASP A 60 13.11 -18.23 -3.30
N VAL A 61 13.08 -16.98 -2.81
CA VAL A 61 12.96 -15.77 -3.62
C VAL A 61 14.20 -14.90 -3.46
N LEU A 62 14.91 -14.67 -4.57
CA LEU A 62 16.08 -13.79 -4.58
C LEU A 62 15.63 -12.32 -4.64
N LEU A 63 16.24 -11.47 -3.83
CA LEU A 63 16.15 -10.01 -3.93
C LEU A 63 17.00 -9.49 -5.12
N PRO A 64 16.83 -8.22 -5.54
CA PRO A 64 17.60 -7.65 -6.66
C PRO A 64 19.11 -7.82 -6.57
N ASP A 65 19.70 -7.87 -5.39
CA ASP A 65 21.13 -8.09 -5.14
C ASP A 65 21.59 -9.57 -5.31
N GLY A 66 20.65 -10.48 -5.61
CA GLY A 66 20.91 -11.90 -5.78
C GLY A 66 20.92 -12.71 -4.49
N ASN A 67 20.70 -12.08 -3.34
CA ASN A 67 20.56 -12.79 -2.07
C ASN A 67 19.12 -13.24 -1.86
N GLU A 68 18.95 -14.41 -1.25
CA GLU A 68 17.61 -14.90 -0.86
C GLU A 68 17.00 -14.03 0.25
N PHE A 69 15.72 -13.72 0.13
CA PHE A 69 14.97 -13.11 1.25
C PHE A 69 14.76 -14.15 2.35
N VAL A 70 15.33 -13.92 3.51
CA VAL A 70 15.23 -14.83 4.66
C VAL A 70 14.34 -14.22 5.72
N SER A 71 13.25 -14.92 6.05
CA SER A 71 12.37 -14.54 7.15
C SER A 71 13.03 -14.81 8.50
N TRP A 72 12.87 -13.86 9.40
CA TRP A 72 13.35 -13.99 10.79
C TRP A 72 12.42 -14.86 11.69
N GLU A 73 11.23 -15.18 11.19
CA GLU A 73 10.21 -15.93 11.93
C GLU A 73 10.74 -17.25 12.48
N ARG A 74 10.25 -17.63 13.66
CA ARG A 74 10.53 -18.91 14.31
C ARG A 74 9.25 -19.51 14.85
N PRO A 75 9.16 -20.85 15.03
CA PRO A 75 8.05 -21.48 15.73
C PRO A 75 7.86 -20.86 17.12
N LEU A 76 6.62 -20.64 17.51
CA LEU A 76 6.26 -20.00 18.77
C LEU A 76 5.78 -21.04 19.77
N GLU A 77 6.39 -21.00 20.97
CA GLU A 77 5.93 -21.73 22.15
C GLU A 77 5.59 -20.70 23.23
N PHE A 78 4.40 -20.81 23.81
CA PHE A 78 3.92 -19.87 24.81
C PHE A 78 4.00 -20.47 26.20
N THR A 79 4.59 -19.73 27.13
CA THR A 79 4.74 -20.12 28.53
C THR A 79 3.45 -20.01 29.32
N ARG A 80 2.54 -19.10 28.87
CA ARG A 80 1.24 -18.85 29.47
C ARG A 80 0.22 -18.41 28.43
N THR A 81 -1.04 -18.80 28.65
CA THR A 81 -2.19 -18.37 27.86
C THR A 81 -3.23 -17.73 28.76
N TYR A 82 -3.57 -16.46 28.45
CA TYR A 82 -4.72 -15.78 29.03
C TYR A 82 -5.93 -15.90 28.12
N TYR A 83 -7.12 -15.65 28.66
CA TYR A 83 -8.38 -15.66 27.94
C TYR A 83 -9.17 -14.38 28.19
N VAL A 84 -9.76 -13.86 27.11
CA VAL A 84 -10.70 -12.74 27.12
C VAL A 84 -12.04 -13.22 26.55
N ASP A 85 -13.14 -12.95 27.24
CA ASP A 85 -14.47 -13.38 26.81
C ASP A 85 -15.54 -12.44 27.37
N ASN A 86 -15.90 -11.40 26.63
CA ASN A 86 -16.89 -10.40 27.07
C ASN A 86 -18.34 -10.91 27.05
N ARG A 87 -18.58 -12.11 26.55
CA ARG A 87 -19.90 -12.77 26.61
C ARG A 87 -20.03 -13.71 27.80
N ASN A 88 -18.95 -14.02 28.48
CA ASN A 88 -18.98 -14.88 29.65
C ASN A 88 -19.50 -14.10 30.87
N PRO A 89 -20.60 -14.53 31.53
CA PRO A 89 -21.16 -13.80 32.67
C PRO A 89 -20.22 -13.69 33.88
N ARG A 90 -19.13 -14.48 33.91
CA ARG A 90 -18.11 -14.41 34.94
C ARG A 90 -16.87 -13.60 34.54
N ALA A 91 -16.89 -13.00 33.34
CA ALA A 91 -15.75 -12.19 32.88
C ALA A 91 -15.61 -10.93 33.72
N ALA A 92 -14.42 -10.62 34.14
CA ALA A 92 -14.08 -9.38 34.82
C ALA A 92 -12.57 -9.11 34.70
N ASP A 93 -12.19 -7.83 34.61
CA ASP A 93 -10.77 -7.48 34.50
C ASP A 93 -9.99 -7.67 35.82
N SER A 94 -10.69 -7.92 36.91
CA SER A 94 -10.12 -8.37 38.19
C SER A 94 -9.84 -9.88 38.24
N ASN A 95 -10.26 -10.65 37.25
CA ASN A 95 -10.04 -12.07 37.17
C ASN A 95 -8.57 -12.44 36.86
N PRO A 96 -8.13 -13.69 37.07
CA PRO A 96 -6.78 -14.14 36.71
C PRO A 96 -6.57 -14.36 35.20
N GLY A 97 -7.57 -14.18 34.35
CA GLY A 97 -7.49 -14.39 32.91
C GLY A 97 -7.43 -15.86 32.49
N THR A 98 -7.91 -16.79 33.33
CA THR A 98 -8.02 -18.21 32.97
C THR A 98 -9.25 -18.46 32.09
N ARG A 99 -9.33 -19.63 31.45
CA ARG A 99 -10.51 -19.99 30.63
C ARG A 99 -11.82 -19.99 31.42
N GLN A 100 -11.79 -20.32 32.71
CA GLN A 100 -12.96 -20.36 33.60
C GLN A 100 -13.31 -18.98 34.17
N LEU A 101 -12.32 -18.13 34.38
CA LEU A 101 -12.44 -16.75 34.88
C LEU A 101 -11.66 -15.82 33.95
N PRO A 102 -12.20 -15.54 32.72
CA PRO A 102 -11.52 -14.74 31.73
C PRO A 102 -11.53 -13.25 32.09
N PHE A 103 -10.67 -12.49 31.46
CA PHE A 103 -10.77 -11.05 31.44
C PHE A 103 -12.01 -10.60 30.64
N LEU A 104 -12.53 -9.45 30.96
CA LEU A 104 -13.63 -8.82 30.24
C LEU A 104 -13.14 -8.11 28.98
N THR A 105 -11.97 -7.46 29.06
CA THR A 105 -11.42 -6.62 27.98
C THR A 105 -10.08 -7.14 27.46
N ILE A 106 -9.80 -6.87 26.20
CA ILE A 106 -8.49 -7.15 25.57
C ILE A 106 -7.44 -6.20 26.17
N SER A 107 -7.85 -4.95 26.50
CA SER A 107 -6.99 -3.96 27.14
C SER A 107 -6.40 -4.49 28.44
N LYS A 108 -7.18 -5.24 29.24
CA LYS A 108 -6.63 -5.86 30.44
C LYS A 108 -5.56 -6.90 30.15
N ALA A 109 -5.74 -7.73 29.14
CA ALA A 109 -4.70 -8.65 28.70
C ALA A 109 -3.45 -7.89 28.23
N ALA A 110 -3.63 -6.80 27.48
CA ALA A 110 -2.54 -5.96 26.98
C ALA A 110 -1.68 -5.32 28.08
N GLU A 111 -2.26 -5.08 29.27
CA GLU A 111 -1.53 -4.60 30.46
C GLU A 111 -0.64 -5.66 31.11
N VAL A 112 -1.06 -6.92 31.10
CA VAL A 112 -0.43 -7.96 31.94
C VAL A 112 0.46 -8.93 31.17
N LEU A 113 0.34 -9.01 29.84
CA LEU A 113 1.13 -9.92 29.01
C LEU A 113 2.63 -9.65 29.12
N GLU A 114 3.40 -10.71 29.31
CA GLU A 114 4.86 -10.71 29.36
C GLU A 114 5.46 -11.44 28.14
N PRO A 115 6.74 -11.21 27.80
CA PRO A 115 7.40 -11.87 26.68
C PRO A 115 7.27 -13.40 26.70
N GLY A 116 6.79 -13.98 25.62
CA GLY A 116 6.51 -15.42 25.49
C GLY A 116 5.13 -15.84 25.99
N GLU A 117 4.24 -14.91 26.24
CA GLU A 117 2.85 -15.18 26.62
C GLU A 117 1.87 -14.79 25.51
N ARG A 118 0.67 -15.37 25.55
CA ARG A 118 -0.40 -15.02 24.62
C ARG A 118 -1.74 -14.80 25.31
N VAL A 119 -2.61 -14.06 24.63
CA VAL A 119 -4.04 -14.00 24.93
C VAL A 119 -4.84 -14.63 23.79
N VAL A 120 -5.80 -15.50 24.16
CA VAL A 120 -6.80 -16.05 23.26
C VAL A 120 -8.12 -15.34 23.53
N ILE A 121 -8.65 -14.69 22.50
CA ILE A 121 -9.82 -13.82 22.56
C ILE A 121 -10.99 -14.59 22.00
N MET A 122 -12.06 -14.71 22.77
CA MET A 122 -13.29 -15.41 22.41
C MET A 122 -14.18 -14.53 21.53
N ALA A 123 -15.11 -15.16 20.79
CA ALA A 123 -16.03 -14.46 19.89
C ALA A 123 -16.79 -13.33 20.60
N GLY A 124 -16.77 -12.14 20.01
CA GLY A 124 -17.44 -10.97 20.56
C GLY A 124 -17.09 -9.68 19.86
N VAL A 125 -17.85 -8.61 20.19
CA VAL A 125 -17.54 -7.25 19.77
C VAL A 125 -16.94 -6.49 20.95
N TYR A 126 -15.72 -6.04 20.79
CA TYR A 126 -14.91 -5.34 21.80
C TYR A 126 -14.75 -3.89 21.39
N ARG A 127 -15.46 -2.95 22.07
CA ARG A 127 -15.45 -1.52 21.76
C ARG A 127 -14.41 -0.82 22.64
N GLU A 128 -13.16 -0.94 22.23
CA GLU A 128 -12.02 -0.43 23.01
C GLU A 128 -10.82 -0.09 22.11
N ARG A 129 -9.89 0.69 22.62
CA ARG A 129 -8.56 0.85 22.05
C ARG A 129 -7.61 -0.08 22.79
N VAL A 130 -7.12 -1.09 22.12
CA VAL A 130 -6.12 -2.01 22.68
C VAL A 130 -4.73 -1.38 22.58
N ALA A 131 -4.05 -1.21 23.71
CA ALA A 131 -2.73 -0.60 23.78
C ALA A 131 -1.73 -1.55 24.45
N PRO A 132 -0.97 -2.37 23.69
CA PRO A 132 0.08 -3.20 24.25
C PRO A 132 1.04 -2.42 25.17
N ALA A 133 1.22 -2.89 26.40
CA ALA A 133 2.12 -2.27 27.35
C ALA A 133 3.58 -2.70 27.14
N ARG A 134 3.79 -3.88 26.54
CA ARG A 134 5.09 -4.50 26.30
C ARG A 134 5.13 -5.20 24.95
N GLY A 135 6.35 -5.42 24.46
CA GLY A 135 6.66 -6.31 23.35
C GLY A 135 7.36 -7.57 23.84
N GLY A 136 7.58 -8.51 22.93
CA GLY A 136 8.44 -9.67 23.17
C GLY A 136 9.92 -9.31 23.21
N THR A 137 10.76 -10.30 23.48
CA THR A 137 12.23 -10.14 23.59
C THR A 137 13.01 -10.86 22.51
N GLY A 138 12.32 -11.50 21.57
CA GLY A 138 12.92 -12.23 20.45
C GLY A 138 11.90 -13.04 19.67
N ALA A 139 12.32 -13.59 18.53
CA ALA A 139 11.47 -14.34 17.62
C ALA A 139 10.76 -15.55 18.27
N GLY A 140 11.39 -16.20 19.24
CA GLY A 140 10.78 -17.31 20.01
C GLY A 140 10.08 -16.86 21.31
N LYS A 141 10.07 -15.56 21.62
CA LYS A 141 9.46 -15.01 22.84
C LYS A 141 8.60 -13.80 22.52
N MET A 142 7.74 -13.93 21.51
CA MET A 142 6.77 -12.91 21.13
C MET A 142 5.63 -12.80 22.15
N ILE A 143 4.98 -11.66 22.19
CA ILE A 143 3.65 -11.50 22.79
C ILE A 143 2.62 -11.69 21.68
N SER A 144 1.59 -12.51 21.91
CA SER A 144 0.61 -12.81 20.88
C SER A 144 -0.83 -12.49 21.31
N TYR A 145 -1.55 -11.82 20.42
CA TYR A 145 -2.98 -11.52 20.50
C TYR A 145 -3.68 -12.35 19.43
N GLU A 146 -4.49 -13.33 19.82
CA GLU A 146 -5.06 -14.31 18.89
C GLU A 146 -6.57 -14.45 19.08
N ALA A 147 -7.33 -14.42 17.99
CA ALA A 147 -8.70 -14.92 18.04
C ALA A 147 -8.70 -16.43 18.34
N ALA A 148 -9.65 -16.89 19.14
CA ALA A 148 -9.83 -18.32 19.35
C ALA A 148 -10.15 -19.01 18.00
N PRO A 149 -9.70 -20.24 17.76
CA PRO A 149 -9.96 -20.93 16.50
C PRO A 149 -11.44 -20.91 16.12
N GLY A 150 -11.76 -20.37 14.93
CA GLY A 150 -13.12 -20.24 14.42
C GLY A 150 -13.98 -19.17 15.10
N ALA A 151 -13.43 -18.36 15.99
CA ALA A 151 -14.15 -17.28 16.65
C ALA A 151 -14.13 -16.01 15.81
N GLU A 152 -15.27 -15.38 15.67
CA GLU A 152 -15.38 -14.02 15.13
C GLU A 152 -15.10 -13.02 16.26
N VAL A 153 -13.94 -12.40 16.21
CA VAL A 153 -13.49 -11.38 17.18
C VAL A 153 -13.43 -10.04 16.46
N ILE A 154 -14.24 -9.08 16.89
CA ILE A 154 -14.31 -7.75 16.28
C ILE A 154 -13.92 -6.70 17.32
N VAL A 155 -12.88 -5.93 17.04
CA VAL A 155 -12.46 -4.79 17.87
C VAL A 155 -12.83 -3.50 17.13
N LYS A 156 -13.69 -2.68 17.77
CA LYS A 156 -14.26 -1.48 17.15
C LYS A 156 -13.85 -0.20 17.86
N GLY A 157 -13.48 0.81 17.08
CA GLY A 157 -13.24 2.17 17.57
C GLY A 157 -14.48 3.05 17.62
N SER A 158 -15.68 2.47 17.57
CA SER A 158 -16.94 3.18 17.64
C SER A 158 -17.65 3.02 18.99
N ARG A 159 -18.58 3.92 19.26
CA ARG A 159 -19.54 3.86 20.36
C ARG A 159 -20.95 3.75 19.82
N LEU A 160 -21.80 2.99 20.51
CA LEU A 160 -23.23 2.93 20.22
C LEU A 160 -23.89 4.24 20.60
N ALA A 161 -24.70 4.78 19.71
CA ALA A 161 -25.44 6.03 19.86
C ALA A 161 -26.91 5.86 19.47
N ASN A 162 -27.55 4.77 19.95
CA ASN A 162 -28.93 4.41 19.59
C ASN A 162 -29.99 5.32 20.21
N LYS A 163 -29.62 6.26 21.09
CA LYS A 163 -30.54 7.15 21.83
C LYS A 163 -30.05 8.59 21.73
N GLY A 164 -30.93 9.51 22.12
CA GLY A 164 -30.59 10.95 22.17
C GLY A 164 -30.72 11.65 20.82
N TRP A 165 -31.35 11.04 19.85
CA TRP A 165 -31.73 11.65 18.58
C TRP A 165 -33.05 12.39 18.71
N GLU A 166 -33.06 13.63 18.24
CA GLU A 166 -34.23 14.50 18.20
C GLU A 166 -34.35 15.14 16.81
N ALA A 167 -35.55 15.64 16.47
CA ALA A 167 -35.71 16.31 15.18
C ALA A 167 -34.84 17.56 15.10
N SER A 168 -34.12 17.69 14.00
CA SER A 168 -33.31 18.87 13.71
C SER A 168 -34.20 19.99 13.15
N THR A 169 -34.29 21.12 13.86
CA THR A 169 -35.19 22.25 13.54
C THR A 169 -34.46 23.57 13.32
N ASP A 170 -33.19 23.66 13.66
CA ASP A 170 -32.48 24.94 13.78
C ASP A 170 -31.87 25.43 12.45
N TYR A 171 -31.92 24.61 11.42
CA TYR A 171 -31.32 24.90 10.11
C TYR A 171 -32.34 24.83 8.98
N THR A 172 -32.11 25.62 7.94
CA THR A 172 -32.97 25.69 6.76
C THR A 172 -32.43 24.81 5.65
N LEU A 173 -33.27 23.95 5.10
CA LEU A 173 -32.97 23.17 3.88
C LEU A 173 -33.29 24.01 2.64
N ASP A 174 -32.44 23.90 1.61
CA ASP A 174 -32.70 24.48 0.29
C ASP A 174 -33.69 23.61 -0.50
N LEU A 175 -34.92 23.56 -0.03
CA LEU A 175 -36.01 22.77 -0.59
C LEU A 175 -37.30 23.58 -0.62
N THR A 176 -38.19 23.23 -1.58
CA THR A 176 -39.58 23.69 -1.56
C THR A 176 -40.31 23.19 -0.32
N ASP A 177 -41.32 23.89 0.16
CA ASP A 177 -42.06 23.49 1.35
C ASP A 177 -42.66 22.08 1.25
N SER A 178 -43.15 21.70 0.06
CA SER A 178 -43.68 20.35 -0.16
C SER A 178 -42.61 19.24 -0.15
N ALA A 179 -41.39 19.53 -0.55
CA ALA A 179 -40.27 18.62 -0.48
C ALA A 179 -39.73 18.53 0.96
N ARG A 180 -39.59 19.68 1.62
CA ARG A 180 -39.14 19.80 3.01
C ARG A 180 -40.01 19.00 3.98
N ALA A 181 -41.35 19.00 3.77
CA ALA A 181 -42.28 18.25 4.61
C ALA A 181 -42.08 16.72 4.59
N LYS A 182 -41.30 16.19 3.65
CA LYS A 182 -41.03 14.75 3.51
C LYS A 182 -39.66 14.34 4.08
N VAL A 183 -38.74 15.28 4.23
CA VAL A 183 -37.37 15.02 4.70
C VAL A 183 -37.33 15.04 6.22
N LYS A 184 -36.78 13.98 6.81
CA LYS A 184 -36.57 13.88 8.25
C LYS A 184 -35.10 13.90 8.58
N ILE A 185 -34.66 14.96 9.24
CA ILE A 185 -33.30 15.08 9.75
C ILE A 185 -33.35 15.01 11.26
N PHE A 186 -32.45 14.25 11.83
CA PHE A 186 -32.29 14.08 13.26
C PHE A 186 -30.96 14.65 13.70
N GLN A 187 -30.93 15.30 14.86
CA GLN A 187 -29.71 15.81 15.47
C GLN A 187 -29.42 15.10 16.78
N ARG A 188 -28.14 15.07 17.14
CA ARG A 188 -27.69 14.56 18.43
C ARG A 188 -26.50 15.34 18.93
N ARG A 189 -26.55 15.80 20.19
CA ARG A 189 -25.40 16.32 20.91
C ARG A 189 -24.49 15.17 21.34
N LEU A 190 -23.19 15.42 21.35
CA LEU A 190 -22.16 14.43 21.66
C LEU A 190 -21.58 14.57 23.06
N ASP A 191 -22.29 15.30 23.99
CA ASP A 191 -21.81 15.61 25.34
C ASP A 191 -21.63 14.36 26.23
N ASP A 192 -22.36 13.27 25.93
CA ASP A 192 -22.28 11.99 26.62
C ASP A 192 -21.25 11.02 26.01
N ILE A 193 -20.57 11.43 24.92
CA ILE A 193 -19.55 10.64 24.27
C ILE A 193 -18.18 10.98 24.86
N GLU A 194 -17.53 9.97 25.42
CA GLU A 194 -16.17 10.14 25.91
C GLU A 194 -15.16 9.96 24.76
N PHE A 195 -14.53 11.03 24.33
CA PHE A 195 -13.55 11.07 23.24
C PHE A 195 -12.10 10.87 23.70
N HIS A 196 -11.83 10.79 25.00
CA HIS A 196 -10.47 10.64 25.54
C HIS A 196 -9.44 11.65 24.99
N GLY A 197 -9.89 12.87 24.71
CA GLY A 197 -9.07 13.96 24.17
C GLY A 197 -8.93 13.97 22.64
N TYR A 198 -9.62 13.08 21.94
CA TYR A 198 -9.64 13.01 20.47
C TYR A 198 -11.09 13.00 19.97
N ASN A 199 -11.64 14.19 19.66
CA ASN A 199 -12.96 14.27 19.02
C ASN A 199 -12.82 14.35 17.49
N PRO A 200 -13.02 13.27 16.74
CA PRO A 200 -12.85 13.27 15.28
C PRO A 200 -13.93 14.08 14.55
N PHE A 201 -15.09 14.33 15.17
CA PHE A 201 -16.14 15.18 14.59
C PHE A 201 -15.77 16.68 14.63
N GLY A 202 -14.82 17.07 15.45
CA GLY A 202 -14.24 18.41 15.47
C GLY A 202 -12.97 18.57 14.64
N MET A 203 -12.44 17.47 14.03
CA MET A 203 -11.18 17.46 13.29
C MET A 203 -11.40 17.32 11.80
N VAL A 204 -10.78 18.20 11.01
CA VAL A 204 -10.88 18.16 9.55
C VAL A 204 -9.92 17.16 8.91
N ASN A 205 -10.32 16.63 7.75
CA ASN A 205 -9.50 15.79 6.86
C ASN A 205 -8.63 16.66 5.93
N MET A 206 -7.82 17.54 6.49
CA MET A 206 -6.97 18.42 5.68
C MET A 206 -5.52 17.98 5.75
N MET A 207 -4.87 17.85 4.59
CA MET A 207 -3.43 17.61 4.53
C MET A 207 -2.66 18.88 4.90
N GLN A 208 -1.53 18.71 5.56
CA GLN A 208 -0.69 19.84 5.98
C GLN A 208 -0.06 20.57 4.80
N ASN A 209 0.22 19.86 3.71
CA ASN A 209 0.88 20.41 2.54
C ASN A 209 -0.04 20.41 1.32
N ARG A 210 -0.63 21.56 1.06
CA ARG A 210 -1.47 21.82 -0.11
C ARG A 210 -0.66 22.54 -1.19
N ILE A 211 0.54 22.01 -1.47
CA ILE A 211 1.55 22.68 -2.29
C ILE A 211 1.33 22.48 -3.78
N TYR A 212 0.56 21.47 -4.18
CA TYR A 212 0.44 21.11 -5.59
C TYR A 212 -0.78 21.70 -6.28
N LEU A 213 -1.86 21.89 -5.55
CA LEU A 213 -3.05 22.56 -6.07
C LEU A 213 -3.13 23.98 -5.51
N ASN A 214 -3.49 24.93 -6.36
CA ASN A 214 -4.00 26.24 -5.95
C ASN A 214 -5.52 26.15 -5.97
N PRO A 215 -6.15 25.50 -4.96
CA PRO A 215 -7.54 25.10 -5.04
C PRO A 215 -8.45 26.32 -4.98
N THR A 216 -9.53 26.25 -5.76
CA THR A 216 -10.66 27.17 -5.57
C THR A 216 -11.29 26.93 -4.19
N PRO A 217 -12.06 27.87 -3.64
CA PRO A 217 -12.81 27.63 -2.41
C PRO A 217 -13.73 26.40 -2.45
N ALA A 218 -14.25 26.06 -3.64
CA ALA A 218 -15.08 24.87 -3.82
C ALA A 218 -14.28 23.57 -3.70
N GLU A 219 -13.11 23.50 -4.35
CA GLU A 219 -12.21 22.33 -4.20
C GLU A 219 -11.68 22.20 -2.78
N LEU A 220 -11.51 23.33 -2.07
CA LEU A 220 -11.07 23.35 -0.70
C LEU A 220 -12.09 22.70 0.23
N ARG A 221 -13.39 22.89 0.02
CA ARG A 221 -14.45 22.42 0.93
C ARG A 221 -14.42 20.91 1.17
N ARG A 222 -14.21 20.11 0.12
CA ARG A 222 -14.09 18.64 0.27
C ARG A 222 -13.07 18.22 1.33
N HIS A 223 -11.96 18.95 1.43
CA HIS A 223 -10.90 18.65 2.40
C HIS A 223 -11.22 19.15 3.81
N LEU A 224 -12.34 19.84 4.00
CA LEU A 224 -12.82 20.29 5.30
C LEU A 224 -13.78 19.30 5.95
N LEU A 225 -14.12 18.18 5.31
CA LEU A 225 -14.88 17.10 5.94
C LEU A 225 -14.20 16.63 7.23
N ARG A 226 -15.00 16.19 8.18
CA ARG A 226 -14.51 15.74 9.48
C ARG A 226 -14.05 14.30 9.41
N ARG A 227 -13.14 13.91 10.32
CA ARG A 227 -12.64 12.53 10.43
C ARG A 227 -13.65 11.57 11.02
N GLY A 228 -14.62 12.09 11.79
CA GLY A 228 -15.70 11.27 12.35
C GLY A 228 -16.56 10.65 11.28
N MET A 229 -16.94 9.41 11.51
CA MET A 229 -17.84 8.64 10.62
C MET A 229 -19.02 8.13 11.42
N ILE A 230 -20.17 8.03 10.75
CA ILE A 230 -21.40 7.45 11.32
C ILE A 230 -21.76 6.21 10.52
N TYR A 231 -22.02 5.12 11.21
CA TYR A 231 -22.54 3.88 10.64
C TYR A 231 -23.93 3.62 11.19
N VAL A 232 -24.82 3.18 10.32
CA VAL A 232 -26.18 2.77 10.68
C VAL A 232 -26.42 1.37 10.13
N ASP A 233 -26.74 0.42 11.02
CA ASP A 233 -26.88 -1.00 10.69
C ASP A 233 -25.68 -1.54 9.89
N GLY A 234 -24.47 -1.12 10.27
CA GLY A 234 -23.21 -1.50 9.66
C GLY A 234 -22.89 -0.79 8.33
N LYS A 235 -23.71 0.16 7.86
CA LYS A 235 -23.46 0.93 6.63
C LYS A 235 -23.01 2.33 6.97
N ARG A 236 -21.94 2.80 6.32
CA ARG A 236 -21.44 4.16 6.47
C ARG A 236 -22.40 5.16 5.82
N LEU A 237 -22.73 6.23 6.56
CA LEU A 237 -23.40 7.39 5.98
C LEU A 237 -22.39 8.28 5.25
N GLU A 238 -22.84 8.91 4.18
CA GLU A 238 -22.06 9.92 3.49
C GLU A 238 -21.94 11.19 4.33
N GLN A 239 -20.74 11.77 4.45
CA GLN A 239 -20.60 13.08 5.08
C GLN A 239 -20.76 14.19 4.03
N VAL A 240 -21.68 15.11 4.29
CA VAL A 240 -21.88 16.30 3.46
C VAL A 240 -21.18 17.52 4.05
N GLU A 241 -20.86 18.49 3.19
CA GLU A 241 -20.08 19.68 3.57
C GLU A 241 -20.94 20.72 4.30
N GLU A 242 -22.21 20.83 3.94
CA GLU A 242 -23.16 21.80 4.48
C GLU A 242 -24.49 21.16 4.86
N TYR A 243 -25.16 21.70 5.88
CA TYR A 243 -26.44 21.18 6.35
C TYR A 243 -27.52 21.10 5.25
N GLY A 244 -27.56 22.10 4.35
CA GLY A 244 -28.53 22.14 3.27
C GLY A 244 -28.51 20.93 2.34
N GLU A 245 -27.35 20.33 2.17
CA GLU A 245 -27.15 19.15 1.31
C GLU A 245 -27.86 17.91 1.83
N LEU A 246 -28.13 17.83 3.15
CA LEU A 246 -28.93 16.75 3.73
C LEU A 246 -30.34 16.67 3.11
N GLY A 247 -30.86 17.78 2.58
CA GLY A 247 -32.12 17.78 1.87
C GLY A 247 -32.11 16.93 0.60
N HIS A 248 -30.96 16.75 -0.02
CA HIS A 248 -30.76 16.06 -1.29
C HIS A 248 -30.05 14.72 -1.17
N ALA A 249 -29.29 14.51 -0.08
CA ALA A 249 -28.52 13.32 0.17
C ALA A 249 -29.28 12.35 1.10
N ASP A 250 -29.71 11.23 0.54
CA ASP A 250 -30.37 10.17 1.29
C ASP A 250 -29.34 9.22 1.93
N GLY A 251 -29.31 9.13 3.24
CA GLY A 251 -28.29 8.36 3.96
C GLY A 251 -27.01 9.15 4.25
N ALA A 252 -27.13 10.40 4.69
CA ALA A 252 -26.02 11.30 4.92
C ALA A 252 -26.03 11.92 6.32
N PHE A 253 -24.89 12.51 6.71
CA PHE A 253 -24.75 13.28 7.92
C PHE A 253 -23.90 14.54 7.73
N TRP A 254 -24.10 15.50 8.61
CA TRP A 254 -23.33 16.76 8.70
C TRP A 254 -22.92 17.00 10.15
N CYS A 255 -21.76 17.62 10.33
CA CYS A 255 -21.26 18.03 11.64
C CYS A 255 -21.29 19.55 11.79
N GLU A 256 -21.73 20.06 12.93
CA GLU A 256 -21.53 21.44 13.27
C GLU A 256 -20.04 21.80 13.39
N HIS A 257 -19.72 23.09 13.26
CA HIS A 257 -18.33 23.55 13.23
C HIS A 257 -17.53 23.21 14.50
N ASP A 258 -18.20 23.19 15.65
CA ASP A 258 -17.57 22.85 16.93
C ASP A 258 -17.33 21.34 17.13
N GLY A 259 -17.95 20.51 16.28
CA GLY A 259 -17.85 19.04 16.35
C GLY A 259 -18.57 18.45 17.57
N LEU A 260 -19.52 19.16 18.16
CA LEU A 260 -20.27 18.72 19.35
C LEU A 260 -21.72 18.33 19.03
N THR A 261 -22.18 18.59 17.81
CA THR A 261 -23.49 18.20 17.32
C THR A 261 -23.36 17.60 15.94
N VAL A 262 -24.07 16.51 15.70
CA VAL A 262 -24.18 15.87 14.40
C VAL A 262 -25.64 15.81 13.96
N HIS A 263 -25.86 15.99 12.67
CA HIS A 263 -27.18 15.92 12.03
C HIS A 263 -27.13 14.80 11.00
N MET A 264 -28.14 13.94 10.96
CA MET A 264 -28.20 12.86 9.97
C MET A 264 -29.59 12.71 9.37
N ARG A 265 -29.61 12.30 8.12
CA ARG A 265 -30.76 11.82 7.41
C ARG A 265 -30.55 10.36 7.10
N LEU A 266 -31.42 9.50 7.61
CA LEU A 266 -31.35 8.06 7.35
C LEU A 266 -31.94 7.72 5.98
N PRO A 267 -31.52 6.62 5.35
CA PRO A 267 -32.10 6.15 4.10
C PRO A 267 -33.61 6.01 4.17
N GLY A 268 -34.32 6.57 3.19
CA GLY A 268 -35.78 6.56 3.12
C GLY A 268 -36.45 7.39 4.21
N ASP A 269 -35.76 8.39 4.78
CA ASP A 269 -36.27 9.22 5.88
C ASP A 269 -36.70 8.39 7.12
N ALA A 270 -36.00 7.30 7.40
CA ALA A 270 -36.27 6.40 8.53
C ALA A 270 -36.05 7.12 9.89
N ASP A 271 -36.69 6.62 10.94
CA ASP A 271 -36.45 7.09 12.32
C ASP A 271 -35.24 6.33 12.91
N PRO A 272 -34.29 6.99 13.56
CA PRO A 272 -33.17 6.33 14.23
C PRO A 272 -33.57 5.31 15.29
N ALA A 273 -34.78 5.45 15.85
CA ALA A 273 -35.32 4.49 16.82
C ALA A 273 -35.44 3.11 16.17
N GLY A 274 -34.76 2.12 16.69
CA GLY A 274 -34.74 0.76 16.16
C GLY A 274 -33.59 0.42 15.24
N HIS A 275 -32.72 1.37 14.90
CA HIS A 275 -31.48 1.15 14.17
C HIS A 275 -30.28 1.13 15.11
N GLU A 276 -29.24 0.36 14.76
CA GLU A 276 -27.94 0.44 15.42
C GLU A 276 -27.15 1.60 14.84
N VAL A 277 -26.97 2.65 15.62
CA VAL A 277 -26.17 3.82 15.23
C VAL A 277 -24.83 3.79 15.95
N GLU A 278 -23.75 3.81 15.19
CA GLU A 278 -22.38 3.78 15.68
C GLU A 278 -21.66 5.09 15.30
N LEU A 279 -21.07 5.75 16.28
CA LEU A 279 -20.20 6.90 16.09
C LEU A 279 -18.74 6.45 16.21
N VAL A 280 -17.93 6.67 15.18
CA VAL A 280 -16.50 6.36 15.20
C VAL A 280 -15.78 7.43 16.00
N VAL A 281 -15.13 7.04 17.10
CA VAL A 281 -14.57 7.96 18.10
C VAL A 281 -13.08 7.75 18.38
N GLN A 282 -12.52 6.61 17.94
CA GLN A 282 -11.10 6.31 18.14
C GLN A 282 -10.27 6.64 16.90
N GLU A 283 -9.10 7.23 17.11
CA GLU A 283 -8.11 7.41 16.06
C GLU A 283 -7.47 6.07 15.68
N GLN A 284 -7.17 5.24 16.67
CA GLN A 284 -6.52 3.95 16.54
C GLN A 284 -7.27 2.90 17.36
N VAL A 285 -7.30 1.67 16.87
CA VAL A 285 -7.98 0.56 17.53
C VAL A 285 -6.99 -0.40 18.20
N PHE A 286 -5.83 -0.61 17.58
CA PHE A 286 -4.75 -1.42 18.15
C PHE A 286 -3.42 -0.73 17.95
N ALA A 287 -2.88 -0.14 18.99
CA ALA A 287 -1.62 0.60 18.92
C ALA A 287 -0.97 0.75 20.30
N PRO A 288 0.32 0.42 20.48
CA PRO A 288 1.05 0.72 21.69
C PRO A 288 1.06 2.22 21.99
N ARG A 289 1.01 2.59 23.27
CA ARG A 289 1.24 3.97 23.70
C ARG A 289 2.72 4.32 23.68
N GLN A 290 3.56 3.36 23.99
CA GLN A 290 5.01 3.49 23.92
C GLN A 290 5.48 3.10 22.51
N GLN A 291 6.26 3.95 21.87
CA GLN A 291 6.86 3.66 20.58
C GLN A 291 7.98 2.61 20.69
N GLY A 292 8.21 1.87 19.62
CA GLY A 292 9.35 0.97 19.47
C GLY A 292 9.17 -0.42 20.07
N LEU A 293 7.96 -0.82 20.46
CA LEU A 293 7.72 -2.18 20.95
C LEU A 293 7.94 -3.20 19.82
N SER A 294 8.65 -4.28 20.15
CA SER A 294 9.05 -5.30 19.17
C SER A 294 8.47 -6.67 19.50
N TYR A 295 8.46 -7.57 18.51
CA TYR A 295 8.06 -8.97 18.68
C TYR A 295 6.62 -9.15 19.20
N ILE A 296 5.68 -8.51 18.53
CA ILE A 296 4.24 -8.67 18.79
C ILE A 296 3.61 -9.41 17.60
N ARG A 297 2.74 -10.37 17.88
CA ARG A 297 1.94 -11.06 16.90
C ARG A 297 0.47 -10.74 17.10
N VAL A 298 -0.22 -10.43 16.01
CA VAL A 298 -1.67 -10.21 15.96
C VAL A 298 -2.25 -11.17 14.94
N LYS A 299 -3.22 -12.01 15.37
CA LYS A 299 -3.74 -13.07 14.51
C LYS A 299 -5.26 -13.23 14.58
N GLY A 300 -5.90 -13.23 13.41
CA GLY A 300 -7.29 -13.66 13.25
C GLY A 300 -8.33 -12.68 13.80
N ILE A 301 -7.98 -11.41 14.00
CA ILE A 301 -8.84 -10.39 14.60
C ILE A 301 -9.36 -9.45 13.51
N THR A 302 -10.64 -9.10 13.58
CA THR A 302 -11.23 -8.03 12.78
C THR A 302 -11.12 -6.71 13.54
N PHE A 303 -10.54 -5.69 12.89
CA PHE A 303 -10.46 -4.33 13.37
C PHE A 303 -11.32 -3.42 12.50
N GLU A 304 -12.17 -2.61 13.14
CA GLU A 304 -13.11 -1.74 12.45
C GLU A 304 -13.23 -0.37 13.11
N HIS A 305 -13.69 0.60 12.31
CA HIS A 305 -14.12 1.91 12.80
C HIS A 305 -13.00 2.74 13.43
N ALA A 306 -12.06 3.19 12.60
CA ALA A 306 -11.04 4.14 13.05
C ALA A 306 -11.16 5.46 12.30
N ALA A 307 -11.26 6.54 13.04
CA ALA A 307 -11.16 7.90 12.54
C ALA A 307 -9.70 8.35 12.49
N SER A 308 -8.82 7.54 11.87
CA SER A 308 -7.40 7.82 11.78
C SER A 308 -7.15 9.14 11.07
N GLN A 309 -6.08 9.83 11.47
CA GLN A 309 -5.74 11.13 10.88
C GLN A 309 -5.36 10.99 9.42
N PHE A 310 -5.44 12.11 8.71
CA PHE A 310 -5.00 12.19 7.33
C PHE A 310 -3.51 11.82 7.20
N PRO A 311 -3.04 11.29 6.06
CA PRO A 311 -1.95 10.30 6.01
C PRO A 311 -0.57 10.76 6.52
N THR A 312 -0.39 12.00 6.85
CA THR A 312 0.92 12.48 7.35
C THR A 312 0.79 13.10 8.73
N PRO A 313 1.46 12.56 9.76
CA PRO A 313 2.28 11.34 9.78
C PRO A 313 1.45 10.07 9.58
N GLN A 314 2.06 9.02 9.00
CA GLN A 314 1.39 7.76 8.71
C GLN A 314 1.06 7.01 10.01
N ILE A 315 -0.17 7.14 10.48
CA ILE A 315 -0.69 6.51 11.69
C ILE A 315 -1.93 5.71 11.33
N GLY A 316 -1.82 4.39 11.39
CA GLY A 316 -2.89 3.46 11.05
C GLY A 316 -3.84 3.15 12.19
N MET A 317 -5.03 2.63 11.84
CA MET A 317 -5.97 2.01 12.78
C MET A 317 -5.28 0.94 13.63
N VAL A 318 -4.51 0.07 12.97
CA VAL A 318 -3.55 -0.84 13.58
C VAL A 318 -2.16 -0.29 13.34
N SER A 319 -1.37 -0.12 14.39
CA SER A 319 -0.08 0.55 14.30
C SER A 319 1.00 -0.20 15.05
N MET A 320 2.15 -0.37 14.40
CA MET A 320 3.36 -0.85 15.06
C MET A 320 4.03 0.23 15.91
N SER A 321 3.59 1.48 15.84
CA SER A 321 4.12 2.63 16.60
C SER A 321 5.65 2.67 16.62
N ARG A 322 6.29 2.67 15.43
CA ARG A 322 7.76 2.61 15.25
C ARG A 322 8.41 1.32 15.78
N GLY A 323 7.63 0.26 15.96
CA GLY A 323 8.13 -1.05 16.37
C GLY A 323 8.83 -1.82 15.25
N ASN A 324 9.30 -3.02 15.57
CA ASN A 324 9.89 -3.94 14.61
C ASN A 324 9.61 -5.40 14.97
N HIS A 325 9.77 -6.30 13.99
CA HIS A 325 9.54 -7.74 14.17
C HIS A 325 8.11 -8.07 14.63
N TRP A 326 7.13 -7.47 13.99
CA TRP A 326 5.74 -7.83 14.22
C TRP A 326 5.26 -8.83 13.16
N ILE A 327 4.31 -9.68 13.55
CA ILE A 327 3.55 -10.54 12.64
C ILE A 327 2.09 -10.11 12.73
N ILE A 328 1.50 -9.70 11.61
CA ILE A 328 0.09 -9.35 11.48
C ILE A 328 -0.48 -10.29 10.42
N GLU A 329 -1.30 -11.24 10.85
CA GLU A 329 -1.74 -12.32 9.96
C GLU A 329 -3.19 -12.74 10.20
N ASP A 330 -3.82 -13.17 9.10
CA ASP A 330 -5.19 -13.69 9.11
C ASP A 330 -6.21 -12.68 9.69
N CYS A 331 -5.92 -11.37 9.64
CA CYS A 331 -6.74 -10.30 10.18
C CYS A 331 -7.61 -9.64 9.11
N VAL A 332 -8.71 -9.00 9.54
CA VAL A 332 -9.52 -8.11 8.71
C VAL A 332 -9.38 -6.68 9.25
N LEU A 333 -9.06 -5.72 8.38
CA LEU A 333 -8.94 -4.31 8.72
C LEU A 333 -9.85 -3.51 7.78
N ARG A 334 -10.90 -2.88 8.32
CA ARG A 334 -11.87 -2.20 7.45
C ARG A 334 -12.57 -1.00 8.11
N HIS A 335 -13.25 -0.21 7.28
CA HIS A 335 -14.02 0.95 7.73
C HIS A 335 -13.14 2.01 8.40
N VAL A 336 -12.16 2.50 7.65
CA VAL A 336 -11.11 3.38 8.15
C VAL A 336 -11.14 4.71 7.41
N ASN A 337 -11.08 5.81 8.16
CA ASN A 337 -11.08 7.15 7.59
C ASN A 337 -9.86 7.43 6.69
N SER A 338 -8.68 6.97 7.08
CA SER A 338 -7.44 7.25 6.34
C SER A 338 -6.53 6.03 6.18
N VAL A 339 -5.72 5.67 7.17
CA VAL A 339 -4.71 4.59 7.08
C VAL A 339 -5.16 3.39 7.88
N ALA A 340 -5.19 2.19 7.27
CA ALA A 340 -5.60 0.99 7.98
C ALA A 340 -4.47 0.38 8.83
N LEU A 341 -3.28 0.23 8.25
CA LEU A 341 -2.12 -0.37 8.93
C LEU A 341 -0.88 0.48 8.71
N ASP A 342 -0.11 0.78 9.76
CA ASP A 342 1.25 1.29 9.62
C ASP A 342 2.29 0.36 10.24
N ILE A 343 3.43 0.20 9.54
CA ILE A 343 4.50 -0.73 9.87
C ILE A 343 5.88 -0.06 9.95
N GLY A 344 5.96 1.24 9.94
CA GLY A 344 7.21 1.98 9.82
C GLY A 344 7.41 3.07 10.87
N GLU A 345 8.27 3.99 10.49
CA GLU A 345 8.52 5.23 11.23
C GLU A 345 7.28 6.15 11.14
N GLN A 346 7.01 6.89 12.20
CA GLN A 346 5.92 7.85 12.26
C GLN A 346 6.53 9.24 12.43
N GLY A 347 6.64 9.99 11.38
CA GLY A 347 7.20 11.32 11.44
C GLY A 347 7.64 11.85 10.09
N SER A 348 8.17 13.07 10.07
CA SER A 348 8.63 13.72 8.85
C SER A 348 10.08 13.37 8.46
N GLY A 349 10.77 12.56 9.26
CA GLY A 349 12.16 12.19 9.01
C GLY A 349 12.28 10.98 8.09
N MET A 350 12.64 11.19 6.81
CA MET A 350 12.85 10.09 5.86
C MET A 350 14.06 9.20 6.19
N ILE A 351 14.91 9.59 7.09
CA ILE A 351 16.07 8.82 7.55
C ILE A 351 15.99 8.71 9.06
N SER A 352 15.59 7.56 9.54
CA SER A 352 15.56 7.24 10.96
C SER A 352 16.74 6.33 11.33
N PRO A 353 17.46 6.61 12.42
CA PRO A 353 18.42 5.67 12.99
C PRO A 353 17.75 4.49 13.68
N ALA A 354 16.44 4.56 13.91
CA ALA A 354 15.69 3.48 14.54
C ALA A 354 15.61 2.25 13.64
N VAL A 355 15.62 1.08 14.26
CA VAL A 355 15.33 -0.18 13.57
C VAL A 355 13.81 -0.32 13.53
N VAL A 356 13.22 -0.05 12.36
CA VAL A 356 11.79 -0.20 12.10
C VAL A 356 11.56 -1.19 10.95
N GLY A 357 10.34 -1.72 10.85
CA GLY A 357 10.03 -2.75 9.86
C GLY A 357 10.28 -4.16 10.40
N TYR A 358 10.96 -5.01 9.63
CA TYR A 358 11.02 -6.45 9.91
C TYR A 358 9.62 -7.03 10.15
N ALA A 359 8.61 -6.41 9.50
CA ALA A 359 7.24 -6.82 9.62
C ALA A 359 6.96 -8.03 8.73
N ILE A 360 6.10 -8.92 9.20
CA ILE A 360 5.47 -9.96 8.38
C ILE A 360 3.97 -9.65 8.37
N VAL A 361 3.47 -9.22 7.22
CA VAL A 361 2.06 -8.88 7.00
C VAL A 361 1.51 -9.85 5.98
N ARG A 362 0.68 -10.79 6.43
CA ARG A 362 0.25 -11.87 5.52
C ARG A 362 -1.18 -12.33 5.72
N ARG A 363 -1.84 -12.70 4.63
CA ARG A 363 -3.20 -13.26 4.61
C ARG A 363 -4.22 -12.38 5.32
N ASN A 364 -4.00 -11.07 5.28
CA ASN A 364 -4.95 -10.11 5.80
C ASN A 364 -5.91 -9.68 4.70
N HIS A 365 -7.11 -9.27 5.09
CA HIS A 365 -8.06 -8.58 4.26
C HIS A 365 -8.15 -7.12 4.71
N ILE A 366 -7.75 -6.18 3.85
CA ILE A 366 -7.82 -4.73 4.09
C ILE A 366 -8.87 -4.16 3.13
N ASP A 367 -9.91 -3.52 3.66
CA ASP A 367 -11.11 -3.15 2.91
C ASP A 367 -11.70 -1.82 3.40
N ASP A 368 -12.37 -1.08 2.50
CA ASP A 368 -13.04 0.21 2.79
C ASP A 368 -12.15 1.20 3.57
N VAL A 369 -11.06 1.62 2.93
CA VAL A 369 -10.04 2.49 3.50
C VAL A 369 -9.97 3.82 2.77
N GLY A 370 -10.02 4.94 3.50
CA GLY A 370 -10.11 6.26 2.91
C GLY A 370 -8.94 6.70 2.06
N VAL A 371 -7.70 6.33 2.44
CA VAL A 371 -6.49 6.82 1.77
C VAL A 371 -5.47 5.71 1.50
N CYS A 372 -5.00 5.01 2.54
CA CYS A 372 -3.89 4.07 2.40
C CYS A 372 -4.15 2.77 3.17
N GLY A 373 -4.10 1.64 2.45
CA GLY A 373 -4.29 0.33 3.06
C GLY A 373 -3.17 -0.04 4.03
N LEU A 374 -1.94 -0.01 3.55
CA LEU A 374 -0.74 -0.30 4.33
C LEU A 374 0.33 0.75 4.07
N ALA A 375 0.73 1.46 5.12
CA ALA A 375 1.76 2.48 5.05
C ALA A 375 3.02 2.08 5.81
N GLY A 376 4.20 2.50 5.32
CA GLY A 376 5.47 2.26 6.01
C GLY A 376 6.56 3.24 5.62
N LEU A 377 7.14 3.92 6.60
CA LEU A 377 8.28 4.81 6.40
C LEU A 377 9.55 4.17 6.98
N ALA A 378 10.64 4.16 6.21
CA ALA A 378 11.95 3.61 6.57
C ALA A 378 11.92 2.11 6.94
N VAL A 379 11.06 1.34 6.28
CA VAL A 379 10.88 -0.10 6.57
C VAL A 379 12.04 -0.92 6.03
N GLN A 380 12.45 -1.93 6.80
CA GLN A 380 13.55 -2.83 6.44
C GLN A 380 13.13 -4.29 6.55
N ASN A 381 13.71 -5.16 5.71
CA ASN A 381 13.59 -6.63 5.80
C ASN A 381 12.14 -7.09 6.06
N THR A 382 11.20 -6.51 5.33
CA THR A 382 9.75 -6.67 5.55
C THR A 382 9.15 -7.57 4.48
N LEU A 383 8.29 -8.49 4.91
CA LEU A 383 7.53 -9.40 4.06
C LEU A 383 6.06 -9.00 4.06
N ILE A 384 5.52 -8.70 2.87
CA ILE A 384 4.08 -8.43 2.67
C ILE A 384 3.58 -9.44 1.65
N GLU A 385 2.81 -10.45 2.11
CA GLU A 385 2.44 -11.56 1.23
C GLU A 385 1.00 -12.05 1.40
N SER A 386 0.40 -12.49 0.32
CA SER A 386 -0.90 -13.18 0.29
C SER A 386 -2.04 -12.36 0.95
N ASN A 387 -1.97 -11.03 0.91
CA ASN A 387 -3.04 -10.18 1.41
C ASN A 387 -4.05 -9.90 0.29
N LEU A 388 -5.32 -9.67 0.66
CA LEU A 388 -6.33 -9.05 -0.16
C LEU A 388 -6.49 -7.60 0.28
N ILE A 389 -6.31 -6.66 -0.63
CA ILE A 389 -6.45 -5.22 -0.36
C ILE A 389 -7.39 -4.65 -1.40
N GLU A 390 -8.54 -4.13 -0.97
CA GLU A 390 -9.55 -3.64 -1.90
C GLU A 390 -10.31 -2.41 -1.34
N HIS A 391 -11.01 -1.68 -2.22
CA HIS A 391 -11.78 -0.47 -1.90
C HIS A 391 -10.97 0.57 -1.10
N VAL A 392 -9.79 0.91 -1.60
CA VAL A 392 -8.90 1.92 -1.00
C VAL A 392 -8.97 3.22 -1.80
N GLY A 393 -9.02 4.37 -1.09
CA GLY A 393 -8.88 5.70 -1.69
C GLY A 393 -10.18 6.50 -1.80
N TRP A 394 -11.28 6.06 -1.15
CA TRP A 394 -12.58 6.71 -1.26
C TRP A 394 -12.61 8.17 -0.75
N GLN A 395 -11.60 8.65 -0.04
CA GLN A 395 -11.48 10.05 0.38
C GLN A 395 -11.09 11.02 -0.76
N ASP A 396 -10.68 10.52 -1.93
CA ASP A 396 -10.25 11.33 -3.07
C ASP A 396 -9.29 12.47 -2.67
N VAL A 397 -8.16 12.10 -2.11
CA VAL A 397 -7.17 13.06 -1.63
C VAL A 397 -6.48 13.82 -2.76
N GLU A 398 -6.03 15.04 -2.47
CA GLU A 398 -5.34 15.91 -3.42
C GLU A 398 -4.22 15.18 -4.17
N LEU A 399 -4.30 15.15 -5.50
CA LEU A 399 -3.34 14.48 -6.39
C LEU A 399 -3.02 13.04 -5.97
N THR A 400 -3.97 12.35 -5.35
CA THR A 400 -3.74 11.02 -4.77
C THR A 400 -2.56 10.96 -3.77
N TRP A 401 -2.31 12.07 -3.07
CA TRP A 401 -1.21 12.22 -2.11
C TRP A 401 -1.27 11.16 -1.02
N GLU A 402 -0.19 10.42 -0.82
CA GLU A 402 -0.09 9.30 0.12
C GLU A 402 -1.09 8.16 -0.13
N ALA A 403 -1.93 8.24 -1.18
CA ALA A 403 -2.96 7.26 -1.45
C ALA A 403 -2.40 6.04 -2.20
N GLY A 404 -2.55 4.88 -1.59
CA GLY A 404 -2.12 3.61 -2.18
C GLY A 404 -2.63 2.41 -1.40
N ALA A 405 -2.87 1.30 -2.08
CA ALA A 405 -3.15 0.06 -1.37
C ALA A 405 -1.96 -0.32 -0.47
N ILE A 406 -0.74 -0.19 -0.99
CA ILE A 406 0.50 -0.29 -0.21
C ILE A 406 1.39 0.91 -0.56
N LYS A 407 1.78 1.70 0.44
CA LYS A 407 2.74 2.78 0.27
C LYS A 407 3.91 2.66 1.23
N LEU A 408 5.12 2.53 0.67
CA LEU A 408 6.36 2.42 1.44
C LEU A 408 7.31 3.54 1.05
N HIS A 409 7.89 4.22 2.05
CA HIS A 409 8.99 5.16 1.88
C HIS A 409 10.29 4.51 2.38
N VAL A 410 11.38 4.70 1.64
CA VAL A 410 12.71 4.26 2.05
C VAL A 410 12.73 2.76 2.39
N ALA A 411 12.03 1.95 1.60
CA ALA A 411 11.99 0.51 1.78
C ALA A 411 13.34 -0.12 1.44
N ARG A 412 13.83 -1.02 2.29
CA ARG A 412 15.12 -1.71 2.10
C ARG A 412 15.00 -3.20 2.35
N ASN A 413 15.49 -4.01 1.41
CA ASN A 413 15.45 -5.46 1.51
C ASN A 413 14.02 -5.98 1.78
N CYS A 414 13.03 -5.46 1.05
CA CYS A 414 11.63 -5.84 1.25
C CYS A 414 11.14 -6.76 0.14
N LEU A 415 10.24 -7.67 0.50
CA LEU A 415 9.59 -8.58 -0.44
C LEU A 415 8.06 -8.41 -0.35
N LEU A 416 7.45 -7.98 -1.47
CA LEU A 416 6.01 -7.83 -1.62
C LEU A 416 5.55 -8.86 -2.65
N ARG A 417 4.85 -9.92 -2.23
CA ARG A 417 4.49 -11.00 -3.14
C ARG A 417 3.10 -11.57 -2.92
N ASN A 418 2.56 -12.15 -3.95
CA ASN A 418 1.34 -12.94 -3.91
C ASN A 418 0.13 -12.16 -3.32
N ASN A 419 0.13 -10.83 -3.39
CA ASN A 419 -1.00 -10.04 -2.94
C ASN A 419 -2.00 -9.86 -4.08
N VAL A 420 -3.29 -9.75 -3.72
CA VAL A 420 -4.36 -9.32 -4.59
C VAL A 420 -4.77 -7.92 -4.17
N ILE A 421 -4.66 -6.97 -5.09
CA ILE A 421 -4.96 -5.55 -4.90
C ILE A 421 -5.95 -5.15 -6.00
N ARG A 422 -7.16 -4.70 -5.62
CA ARG A 422 -8.21 -4.43 -6.61
C ARG A 422 -9.21 -3.37 -6.14
N HIS A 423 -10.00 -2.86 -7.09
CA HIS A 423 -11.09 -1.91 -6.82
C HIS A 423 -10.60 -0.69 -6.04
N LEU A 424 -9.59 -0.01 -6.58
CA LEU A 424 -9.03 1.19 -5.98
C LEU A 424 -9.62 2.42 -6.64
N ASP A 425 -10.08 3.37 -5.84
CA ASP A 425 -10.51 4.69 -6.28
C ASP A 425 -9.55 5.75 -5.76
N HIS A 426 -9.00 6.60 -6.66
CA HIS A 426 -8.07 7.67 -6.29
C HIS A 426 -6.82 7.20 -5.53
N ALA A 427 -6.47 5.93 -5.60
CA ALA A 427 -5.30 5.35 -4.94
C ALA A 427 -4.46 4.55 -5.94
N MET A 428 -3.16 4.49 -5.71
CA MET A 428 -2.24 3.66 -6.48
C MET A 428 -2.24 2.22 -5.94
N GLY A 429 -1.86 1.26 -6.78
CA GLY A 429 -1.72 -0.12 -6.31
C GLY A 429 -0.58 -0.24 -5.29
N ILE A 430 0.67 -0.24 -5.75
CA ILE A 430 1.86 -0.25 -4.87
C ILE A 430 2.70 0.97 -5.18
N TRP A 431 3.02 1.75 -4.15
CA TRP A 431 3.86 2.94 -4.28
C TRP A 431 5.11 2.82 -3.41
N LEU A 432 6.27 2.80 -4.06
CA LEU A 432 7.58 2.89 -3.43
C LEU A 432 8.09 4.33 -3.57
N ASP A 433 8.07 5.11 -2.49
CA ASP A 433 8.47 6.52 -2.49
C ASP A 433 9.85 6.69 -1.84
N TYR A 434 10.72 7.41 -2.51
CA TYR A 434 12.00 7.94 -2.07
C TYR A 434 13.02 6.93 -1.52
N MET A 435 14.19 6.82 -2.18
CA MET A 435 15.37 6.05 -1.74
C MET A 435 15.11 4.56 -1.45
N ASN A 436 14.18 3.94 -2.17
CA ASN A 436 13.97 2.50 -2.05
C ASN A 436 15.17 1.73 -2.60
N ASN A 437 15.50 0.62 -1.98
CA ASN A 437 16.67 -0.17 -2.29
C ASN A 437 16.43 -1.66 -2.06
N ASN A 438 16.86 -2.49 -3.00
CA ASN A 438 16.82 -3.94 -2.90
C ASN A 438 15.44 -4.48 -2.53
N THR A 439 14.40 -3.88 -3.14
CA THR A 439 12.99 -4.26 -2.91
C THR A 439 12.45 -4.98 -4.14
N ARG A 440 11.78 -6.11 -3.92
CA ARG A 440 11.17 -6.91 -4.97
C ARG A 440 9.65 -6.95 -4.80
N ILE A 441 8.94 -6.63 -5.90
CA ILE A 441 7.48 -6.75 -6.03
C ILE A 441 7.22 -7.85 -7.05
N THR A 442 6.77 -9.02 -6.62
CA THR A 442 6.65 -10.18 -7.50
C THR A 442 5.35 -10.95 -7.28
N SER A 443 4.81 -11.49 -8.35
CA SER A 443 3.65 -12.39 -8.31
C SER A 443 2.43 -11.77 -7.62
N ASN A 444 2.16 -10.47 -7.84
CA ASN A 444 0.94 -9.81 -7.36
C ASN A 444 -0.06 -9.68 -8.51
N VAL A 445 -1.35 -9.64 -8.18
CA VAL A 445 -2.44 -9.25 -9.07
C VAL A 445 -2.96 -7.90 -8.62
N ILE A 446 -2.84 -6.89 -9.49
CA ILE A 446 -3.21 -5.50 -9.21
C ILE A 446 -4.18 -5.07 -10.32
N GLY A 447 -5.40 -4.66 -9.96
CA GLY A 447 -6.35 -4.26 -10.97
C GLY A 447 -7.38 -3.23 -10.51
N ASP A 448 -8.11 -2.66 -11.48
CA ASP A 448 -9.07 -1.59 -11.26
C ASP A 448 -8.48 -0.44 -10.42
N THR A 449 -7.33 0.09 -10.87
CA THR A 449 -6.76 1.32 -10.31
C THR A 449 -7.38 2.52 -11.00
N LEU A 450 -8.54 2.96 -10.48
CA LEU A 450 -9.39 3.93 -11.13
C LEU A 450 -9.08 5.35 -10.64
N GLU A 451 -9.19 6.31 -11.56
CA GLU A 451 -9.03 7.74 -11.29
C GLU A 451 -7.75 8.10 -10.52
N THR A 452 -6.67 7.42 -10.83
CA THR A 452 -5.37 7.58 -10.15
C THR A 452 -4.37 8.38 -10.98
N LEU A 453 -3.47 9.08 -10.30
CA LEU A 453 -2.42 9.86 -10.95
C LEU A 453 -1.30 8.98 -11.54
N ARG A 454 -1.01 7.79 -10.97
CA ARG A 454 0.13 6.95 -11.39
C ARG A 454 -0.19 5.50 -11.74
N GLY A 455 -1.26 4.91 -11.26
CA GLY A 455 -1.73 3.57 -11.64
C GLY A 455 -1.25 2.41 -10.78
N GLY A 456 -0.90 1.29 -11.40
CA GLY A 456 -0.69 0.00 -10.72
C GLY A 456 0.53 -0.04 -9.80
N ILE A 457 1.75 0.16 -10.34
CA ILE A 457 2.98 0.24 -9.53
C ILE A 457 3.67 1.56 -9.82
N TYR A 458 4.00 2.28 -8.77
CA TYR A 458 4.73 3.53 -8.85
C TYR A 458 5.97 3.48 -7.98
N ILE A 459 7.13 3.84 -8.55
CA ILE A 459 8.37 4.05 -7.80
C ILE A 459 8.96 5.40 -8.16
N GLU A 460 9.37 6.15 -7.13
CA GLU A 460 9.97 7.44 -7.35
C GLU A 460 11.25 7.66 -6.56
N ALA A 461 12.09 8.55 -7.09
CA ALA A 461 13.27 9.08 -6.43
C ALA A 461 14.15 8.01 -5.79
N SER A 462 14.43 6.92 -6.51
CA SER A 462 15.16 5.76 -6.01
C SER A 462 16.29 5.39 -6.97
N HIS A 463 17.53 5.52 -6.54
CA HIS A 463 18.74 5.29 -7.36
C HIS A 463 19.49 4.01 -6.96
N TYR A 464 18.75 2.95 -6.64
CA TYR A 464 19.29 1.66 -6.24
C TYR A 464 18.48 0.53 -6.89
N PRO A 465 19.06 -0.66 -7.06
CA PRO A 465 18.35 -1.78 -7.66
C PRO A 465 17.03 -2.12 -6.97
N ASN A 466 15.98 -2.20 -7.79
CA ASN A 466 14.67 -2.74 -7.40
C ASN A 466 14.16 -3.67 -8.51
N MET A 467 13.17 -4.51 -8.25
CA MET A 467 12.66 -5.47 -9.22
C MET A 467 11.15 -5.65 -9.12
N PHE A 468 10.47 -5.57 -10.28
CA PHE A 468 9.03 -5.79 -10.41
C PHE A 468 8.78 -6.86 -11.46
N ASP A 469 8.38 -8.05 -11.02
CA ASP A 469 8.30 -9.20 -11.93
C ASP A 469 7.10 -10.12 -11.65
N HIS A 470 6.69 -10.84 -12.67
CA HIS A 470 5.58 -11.79 -12.61
C HIS A 470 4.24 -11.22 -12.09
N ASN A 471 4.07 -9.90 -12.11
CA ASN A 471 2.80 -9.30 -11.70
C ASN A 471 1.82 -9.29 -12.86
N ILE A 472 0.54 -9.38 -12.56
CA ILE A 472 -0.56 -9.00 -13.45
C ILE A 472 -1.03 -7.62 -13.02
N ILE A 473 -0.99 -6.65 -13.93
CA ILE A 473 -1.46 -5.29 -13.71
C ILE A 473 -2.55 -5.02 -14.75
N TRP A 474 -3.77 -4.80 -14.29
CA TRP A 474 -4.93 -4.77 -15.15
C TRP A 474 -5.83 -3.57 -14.89
N LYS A 475 -6.12 -2.82 -15.95
CA LYS A 475 -7.04 -1.71 -15.99
C LYS A 475 -6.70 -0.57 -15.03
N ALA A 476 -6.13 0.47 -15.60
CA ALA A 476 -5.88 1.74 -14.90
C ALA A 476 -6.44 2.91 -15.70
N THR A 477 -7.10 3.84 -15.02
CA THR A 477 -7.68 5.05 -15.62
C THR A 477 -7.14 6.30 -14.95
N PRO A 478 -6.96 7.43 -15.71
CA PRO A 478 -6.60 8.70 -15.13
C PRO A 478 -7.78 9.32 -14.38
N GLY A 479 -7.48 10.22 -13.47
CA GLY A 479 -8.50 10.99 -12.76
C GLY A 479 -9.36 11.83 -13.68
N LYS A 480 -10.65 11.83 -13.43
CA LYS A 480 -11.65 12.59 -14.22
C LYS A 480 -12.22 13.78 -13.47
N GLY A 481 -11.98 13.87 -12.18
CA GLY A 481 -12.58 14.88 -11.32
C GLY A 481 -11.84 15.00 -9.98
N GLY A 482 -12.45 15.63 -9.02
CA GLY A 482 -11.92 15.77 -7.67
C GLY A 482 -10.53 16.41 -7.65
N SER A 483 -9.65 15.87 -6.88
CA SER A 483 -8.27 16.37 -6.70
C SER A 483 -7.40 16.25 -7.96
N THR A 484 -7.77 15.37 -8.89
CA THR A 484 -7.04 15.16 -10.17
C THR A 484 -7.61 15.93 -11.33
N ALA A 485 -8.70 16.70 -11.15
CA ALA A 485 -9.38 17.46 -12.20
C ALA A 485 -8.47 18.40 -13.00
N ASN A 486 -7.44 18.96 -12.37
CA ASN A 486 -6.45 19.82 -13.02
C ASN A 486 -5.41 19.05 -13.85
N PHE A 487 -5.45 17.71 -13.82
CA PHE A 487 -4.56 16.83 -14.57
C PHE A 487 -5.32 15.71 -15.30
N PRO A 488 -6.39 16.03 -16.04
CA PRO A 488 -7.31 15.02 -16.59
C PRO A 488 -6.68 14.11 -17.64
N SER A 489 -5.52 14.49 -18.17
CA SER A 489 -4.77 13.72 -19.18
C SER A 489 -3.58 12.94 -18.57
N HIS A 490 -3.43 12.93 -17.26
CA HIS A 490 -2.30 12.30 -16.60
C HIS A 490 -2.79 11.16 -15.72
N GLY A 491 -2.19 9.97 -15.87
CA GLY A 491 -2.52 8.79 -15.08
C GLY A 491 -2.97 7.61 -15.94
N GLY A 492 -3.43 6.55 -15.27
CA GLY A 492 -3.85 5.34 -15.96
C GLY A 492 -2.69 4.54 -16.55
N TRP A 493 -1.52 4.58 -15.90
CA TRP A 493 -0.33 3.82 -16.28
C TRP A 493 -0.26 2.48 -15.55
N GLY A 494 0.41 1.51 -16.16
CA GLY A 494 0.68 0.22 -15.51
C GLY A 494 1.79 0.34 -14.47
N ILE A 495 3.02 0.64 -14.92
CA ILE A 495 4.19 0.85 -14.06
C ILE A 495 4.82 2.21 -14.37
N THR A 496 5.05 3.00 -13.35
CA THR A 496 5.70 4.32 -13.48
C THR A 496 6.99 4.37 -12.67
N LEU A 497 8.09 4.78 -13.33
CA LEU A 497 9.37 5.12 -12.71
C LEU A 497 9.60 6.62 -12.84
N ASP A 498 9.74 7.34 -11.73
CA ASP A 498 9.92 8.79 -11.69
C ASP A 498 11.23 9.15 -10.95
N GLY A 499 12.26 9.56 -11.69
CA GLY A 499 13.57 9.82 -11.11
C GLY A 499 14.21 8.57 -10.49
N THR A 500 14.09 7.40 -11.15
CA THR A 500 14.46 6.10 -10.60
C THR A 500 15.42 5.35 -11.51
N ASP A 501 16.51 4.85 -10.94
CA ASP A 501 17.56 4.12 -11.66
C ASP A 501 17.53 2.62 -11.33
N GLU A 502 18.19 1.81 -12.16
CA GLU A 502 18.57 0.41 -11.93
C GLU A 502 17.40 -0.54 -11.60
N THR A 503 16.19 -0.19 -12.00
CA THR A 503 15.01 -1.04 -11.76
C THR A 503 14.81 -2.04 -12.91
N VAL A 504 14.56 -3.31 -12.56
CA VAL A 504 14.21 -4.37 -13.51
C VAL A 504 12.70 -4.60 -13.49
N ILE A 505 12.07 -4.48 -14.67
CA ILE A 505 10.64 -4.78 -14.89
C ILE A 505 10.58 -5.98 -15.82
N ALA A 506 10.19 -7.14 -15.30
CA ALA A 506 10.34 -8.39 -16.05
C ALA A 506 9.14 -9.34 -15.91
N HIS A 507 8.80 -10.02 -17.00
CA HIS A 507 7.79 -11.09 -16.96
C HIS A 507 6.43 -10.68 -16.40
N ASN A 508 6.02 -9.40 -16.51
CA ASN A 508 4.70 -8.96 -16.12
C ASN A 508 3.70 -9.10 -17.28
N LEU A 509 2.43 -9.23 -16.96
CA LEU A 509 1.31 -8.97 -17.86
C LEU A 509 0.70 -7.62 -17.46
N ILE A 510 0.72 -6.67 -18.39
CA ILE A 510 0.15 -5.33 -18.19
C ILE A 510 -0.91 -5.11 -19.27
N GLY A 511 -2.16 -4.93 -18.86
CA GLY A 511 -3.26 -4.86 -19.81
C GLY A 511 -4.32 -3.83 -19.44
N ASP A 512 -5.01 -3.35 -20.47
CA ASP A 512 -6.13 -2.39 -20.38
C ASP A 512 -5.73 -1.07 -19.70
N MET A 513 -4.53 -0.56 -20.02
CA MET A 513 -4.06 0.74 -19.55
C MET A 513 -4.58 1.85 -20.45
N GLN A 514 -5.21 2.87 -19.89
CA GLN A 514 -5.70 3.99 -20.70
C GLN A 514 -4.54 4.80 -21.30
N ASP A 515 -3.41 4.90 -20.62
CA ASP A 515 -2.17 5.46 -21.14
C ASP A 515 -1.11 4.35 -21.34
N SER A 516 0.08 4.49 -20.85
CA SER A 516 1.20 3.59 -21.13
C SER A 516 1.25 2.39 -20.20
N ALA A 517 1.65 1.24 -20.74
CA ALA A 517 1.98 0.08 -19.92
C ALA A 517 3.13 0.42 -18.96
N ILE A 518 4.20 1.04 -19.48
CA ILE A 518 5.36 1.47 -18.69
C ILE A 518 5.74 2.90 -19.04
N GLN A 519 5.88 3.73 -18.01
CA GLN A 519 6.41 5.09 -18.12
C GLN A 519 7.68 5.24 -17.30
N ILE A 520 8.77 5.60 -17.94
CA ILE A 520 10.05 5.94 -17.30
C ILE A 520 10.37 7.40 -17.60
N ARG A 521 10.34 8.24 -16.56
CA ARG A 521 10.50 9.68 -16.70
C ARG A 521 11.59 10.21 -15.77
N THR A 522 12.34 11.20 -16.25
CA THR A 522 13.27 11.98 -15.41
C THR A 522 12.49 13.02 -14.60
N ASN A 523 13.03 13.38 -13.46
CA ASN A 523 12.54 14.47 -12.63
C ASN A 523 13.72 15.37 -12.26
N ASP A 524 14.15 16.19 -13.23
CA ASP A 524 15.38 16.97 -13.14
C ASP A 524 15.39 17.99 -11.98
N GLY A 525 14.21 18.41 -11.53
CA GLY A 525 14.05 19.32 -10.40
C GLY A 525 14.22 18.66 -9.02
N ARG A 526 14.31 17.33 -8.97
CA ARG A 526 14.37 16.57 -7.71
C ARG A 526 15.77 16.04 -7.46
N ILE A 527 16.32 16.34 -6.29
CA ILE A 527 17.61 15.78 -5.85
C ILE A 527 17.34 14.65 -4.88
N VAL A 528 17.91 13.48 -5.16
CA VAL A 528 17.80 12.27 -4.34
C VAL A 528 19.18 11.96 -3.78
N GLY A 529 19.34 12.16 -2.48
CA GLY A 529 20.66 12.11 -1.85
C GLY A 529 21.59 13.21 -2.41
N THR A 530 22.55 12.83 -3.26
CA THR A 530 23.49 13.73 -3.93
C THR A 530 23.32 13.77 -5.45
N ARG A 531 22.32 13.08 -6.00
CA ARG A 531 22.10 12.92 -7.44
C ARG A 531 20.79 13.59 -7.87
N GLY A 532 20.76 14.11 -9.09
CA GLY A 532 19.53 14.58 -9.72
C GLY A 532 18.60 13.41 -10.02
N GLY A 533 17.32 13.70 -10.17
CA GLY A 533 16.27 12.73 -10.44
C GLY A 533 16.33 12.12 -11.84
N THR A 534 17.37 11.36 -12.13
CA THR A 534 17.56 10.60 -13.37
C THR A 534 16.70 9.34 -13.36
N SER A 535 16.43 8.79 -14.54
CA SER A 535 15.80 7.48 -14.70
C SER A 535 16.63 6.69 -15.71
N ARG A 536 17.71 6.07 -15.24
CA ARG A 536 18.75 5.42 -16.06
C ARG A 536 18.94 3.97 -15.66
N TRP A 537 19.44 3.19 -16.62
CA TRP A 537 19.83 1.78 -16.45
C TRP A 537 18.67 0.87 -16.03
N ASN A 538 17.44 1.33 -16.27
CA ASN A 538 16.27 0.49 -16.06
C ASN A 538 16.14 -0.52 -17.20
N LYS A 539 15.62 -1.71 -16.89
CA LYS A 539 15.46 -2.80 -17.84
C LYS A 539 14.01 -3.23 -17.90
N VAL A 540 13.46 -3.27 -19.11
CA VAL A 540 12.08 -3.72 -19.38
C VAL A 540 12.15 -4.96 -20.24
N ILE A 541 12.01 -6.15 -19.64
CA ILE A 541 12.32 -7.41 -20.31
C ILE A 541 11.21 -8.44 -20.18
N ASN A 542 10.89 -9.11 -21.30
CA ASN A 542 10.00 -10.28 -21.33
C ASN A 542 8.59 -10.02 -20.74
N ASN A 543 8.06 -8.81 -20.86
CA ASN A 543 6.70 -8.48 -20.43
C ASN A 543 5.70 -8.75 -21.58
N ILE A 544 4.42 -8.83 -21.22
CA ILE A 544 3.28 -8.87 -22.16
C ILE A 544 2.49 -7.59 -21.98
N PHE A 545 2.27 -6.84 -23.06
CA PHE A 545 1.47 -5.62 -23.10
C PHE A 545 0.22 -5.83 -23.93
N TYR A 546 -0.95 -5.65 -23.29
CA TYR A 546 -2.25 -5.91 -23.89
C TYR A 546 -3.15 -4.66 -23.80
N HIS A 547 -3.64 -4.15 -24.93
CA HIS A 547 -4.57 -3.02 -25.02
C HIS A 547 -4.15 -1.79 -24.21
N CYS A 548 -2.87 -1.42 -24.24
CA CYS A 548 -2.38 -0.21 -23.59
C CYS A 548 -2.37 0.96 -24.60
N GLY A 549 -2.61 2.18 -24.13
CA GLY A 549 -2.54 3.38 -24.96
C GLY A 549 -1.15 3.53 -25.61
N ASN A 550 -0.10 3.28 -24.84
CA ASN A 550 1.29 3.14 -25.30
C ASN A 550 1.93 1.90 -24.67
N GLY A 551 2.96 1.34 -25.30
CA GLY A 551 3.74 0.26 -24.70
C GLY A 551 4.71 0.79 -23.64
N ILE A 552 5.88 1.28 -24.09
CA ILE A 552 6.96 1.76 -23.21
C ILE A 552 7.26 3.21 -23.55
N GLN A 553 7.36 4.06 -22.50
CA GLN A 553 7.88 5.42 -22.61
C GLN A 553 9.25 5.52 -21.94
N PHE A 554 10.29 5.83 -22.72
CA PHE A 554 11.64 6.10 -22.20
C PHE A 554 11.98 7.58 -22.25
N SER A 555 12.50 8.12 -21.16
CA SER A 555 12.99 9.50 -21.09
C SER A 555 14.41 9.68 -21.61
N ASN A 556 15.19 8.60 -21.78
CA ASN A 556 16.58 8.66 -22.24
C ASN A 556 17.06 7.31 -22.79
N ARG A 557 18.27 7.29 -23.37
CA ARG A 557 18.86 6.11 -24.03
C ARG A 557 19.58 5.15 -23.09
N ASP A 558 19.71 5.49 -21.83
CA ASP A 558 20.42 4.64 -20.86
C ASP A 558 19.53 3.50 -20.33
N ASN A 559 18.25 3.48 -20.71
CA ASN A 559 17.32 2.39 -20.41
C ASN A 559 17.33 1.34 -21.53
N THR A 560 16.89 0.13 -21.25
CA THR A 560 16.86 -0.97 -22.23
C THR A 560 15.52 -1.70 -22.21
N ALA A 561 15.10 -2.19 -23.39
CA ALA A 561 13.98 -3.09 -23.55
C ALA A 561 14.40 -4.33 -24.34
N GLU A 562 13.90 -5.53 -23.98
CA GLU A 562 14.24 -6.78 -24.65
C GLU A 562 13.16 -7.86 -24.47
N GLY A 563 12.77 -8.50 -25.53
CA GLY A 563 11.93 -9.70 -25.53
C GLY A 563 10.47 -9.50 -25.11
N ASN A 564 9.96 -8.25 -25.17
CA ASN A 564 8.58 -7.97 -24.79
C ASN A 564 7.59 -8.35 -25.91
N LEU A 565 6.40 -8.77 -25.53
CA LEU A 565 5.30 -9.05 -26.45
C LEU A 565 4.27 -7.91 -26.41
N TYR A 566 3.84 -7.49 -27.59
CA TYR A 566 2.88 -6.41 -27.79
C TYR A 566 1.63 -6.90 -28.49
N THR A 567 0.46 -6.49 -28.06
CA THR A 567 -0.77 -6.75 -28.82
C THR A 567 -0.66 -6.11 -30.19
N ARG A 568 -0.91 -6.88 -31.26
CA ARG A 568 -1.11 -6.34 -32.59
C ARG A 568 -2.45 -5.58 -32.58
N GLN A 569 -2.37 -4.28 -32.62
CA GLN A 569 -3.58 -3.47 -32.67
C GLN A 569 -4.18 -3.55 -34.08
N GLY A 570 -5.45 -3.95 -34.17
CA GLY A 570 -6.16 -3.98 -35.42
C GLY A 570 -6.24 -2.60 -36.05
N GLY A 571 -5.65 -2.46 -37.20
CA GLY A 571 -5.89 -1.57 -38.32
C GLY A 571 -6.30 -0.10 -38.14
N GLU A 572 -6.45 0.43 -36.96
CA GLU A 572 -6.69 1.83 -36.76
C GLU A 572 -5.38 2.61 -37.00
N LYS A 573 -5.34 3.30 -38.13
CA LYS A 573 -4.29 4.28 -38.40
C LYS A 573 -4.24 5.25 -37.24
N VAL A 574 -3.07 5.42 -36.68
CA VAL A 574 -2.75 6.51 -35.74
C VAL A 574 -3.28 7.79 -36.37
N ASP A 575 -4.27 8.45 -35.73
CA ASP A 575 -4.70 9.76 -36.15
C ASP A 575 -3.59 10.75 -35.75
N GLU A 576 -2.76 11.07 -36.73
CA GLU A 576 -1.62 11.96 -36.60
C GLU A 576 -2.00 13.36 -36.07
N ASN A 577 -3.29 13.72 -36.11
CA ASN A 577 -3.80 15.05 -35.73
C ASN A 577 -4.33 15.12 -34.29
N GLN A 578 -4.58 14.00 -33.60
CA GLN A 578 -5.16 14.01 -32.26
C GLN A 578 -4.19 13.68 -31.12
N GLY A 579 -2.93 13.43 -31.41
CA GLY A 579 -1.91 13.23 -30.38
C GLY A 579 -2.07 11.96 -29.52
N THR A 580 -3.02 11.08 -29.83
CA THR A 580 -3.33 9.83 -29.11
C THR A 580 -2.76 8.61 -29.82
N GLY A 581 -1.59 8.72 -30.39
CA GLY A 581 -0.95 7.61 -31.11
C GLY A 581 -0.48 6.51 -30.14
N ARG A 582 -1.02 5.33 -30.33
CA ARG A 582 -0.55 4.10 -29.70
C ARG A 582 0.83 3.75 -30.26
N GLY A 583 1.83 3.59 -29.42
CA GLY A 583 3.19 3.31 -29.88
C GLY A 583 4.20 3.17 -28.77
N LEU A 584 5.46 3.09 -29.18
CA LEU A 584 6.61 3.16 -28.26
C LEU A 584 7.10 4.60 -28.27
N ASN A 585 7.17 5.23 -27.11
CA ASN A 585 7.48 6.64 -26.99
C ASN A 585 8.88 6.82 -26.42
N PHE A 586 9.63 7.72 -27.06
CA PHE A 586 10.94 8.14 -26.63
C PHE A 586 10.95 9.66 -26.45
N LEU A 587 11.39 10.14 -25.29
CA LEU A 587 11.52 11.55 -24.96
C LEU A 587 13.02 11.89 -24.81
N PRO A 588 13.75 12.13 -25.89
CA PRO A 588 15.11 12.61 -25.77
C PRO A 588 15.07 14.03 -25.20
N ASP A 589 15.83 14.29 -24.18
CA ASP A 589 16.02 15.63 -23.60
C ASP A 589 14.79 16.31 -23.00
N GLY A 590 13.69 15.58 -22.79
CA GLY A 590 12.48 16.11 -22.17
C GLY A 590 11.69 17.14 -22.99
N THR A 591 12.10 17.42 -24.24
CA THR A 591 11.53 18.53 -25.03
C THR A 591 10.61 18.10 -26.17
N SER A 592 10.74 16.85 -26.64
CA SER A 592 9.88 16.34 -27.73
C SER A 592 9.69 14.83 -27.59
N THR A 593 8.48 14.38 -27.93
CA THR A 593 8.16 12.95 -27.93
C THR A 593 8.32 12.41 -29.36
N LEU A 594 9.16 11.39 -29.51
CA LEU A 594 9.17 10.54 -30.69
C LEU A 594 8.26 9.35 -30.44
N ARG A 595 7.29 9.15 -31.32
CA ARG A 595 6.41 7.98 -31.33
C ARG A 595 6.89 7.02 -32.42
N LEU A 596 7.18 5.80 -32.05
CA LEU A 596 7.78 4.80 -32.91
C LEU A 596 6.90 3.53 -32.89
N ASP A 597 6.81 2.86 -34.01
CA ASP A 597 6.41 1.48 -34.03
C ASP A 597 7.57 0.54 -33.57
N LEU A 598 7.29 -0.73 -33.42
CA LEU A 598 8.31 -1.67 -32.95
C LEU A 598 9.50 -1.77 -33.93
N ASP A 599 9.24 -1.75 -35.24
CA ASP A 599 10.31 -1.82 -36.26
C ASP A 599 11.27 -0.62 -36.16
N ALA A 600 10.75 0.58 -36.01
CA ALA A 600 11.55 1.78 -35.81
C ALA A 600 12.28 1.76 -34.44
N TRP A 601 11.62 1.30 -33.39
CA TRP A 601 12.21 1.13 -32.06
C TRP A 601 13.42 0.19 -32.07
N GLN A 602 13.29 -0.94 -32.74
CA GLN A 602 14.37 -1.92 -32.93
C GLN A 602 15.47 -1.38 -33.83
N LYS A 603 15.10 -0.80 -34.97
CA LYS A 603 16.05 -0.42 -36.01
C LYS A 603 16.85 0.84 -35.64
N PHE A 604 16.23 1.87 -35.11
CA PHE A 604 16.89 3.13 -34.84
C PHE A 604 17.55 3.20 -33.48
N PHE A 605 16.97 2.57 -32.45
CA PHE A 605 17.49 2.63 -31.11
C PHE A 605 18.09 1.32 -30.61
N GLY A 606 17.83 0.22 -31.29
CA GLY A 606 18.34 -1.10 -30.90
C GLY A 606 17.66 -1.67 -29.66
N PHE A 607 16.53 -1.10 -29.27
CA PHE A 607 15.72 -1.58 -28.14
C PHE A 607 14.85 -2.76 -28.59
N ASP A 608 14.59 -3.69 -27.68
CA ASP A 608 13.61 -4.77 -27.83
C ASP A 608 13.80 -5.63 -29.09
N LYS A 609 15.03 -6.00 -29.38
CA LYS A 609 15.41 -6.73 -30.63
C LYS A 609 14.67 -8.04 -30.80
N ASN A 610 14.38 -8.76 -29.70
CA ASN A 610 13.63 -9.99 -29.68
C ASN A 610 12.13 -9.76 -29.32
N GLY A 611 11.71 -8.50 -29.21
CA GLY A 611 10.29 -8.16 -29.04
C GLY A 611 9.47 -8.45 -30.28
N ALA A 612 8.21 -8.77 -30.11
CA ALA A 612 7.32 -9.12 -31.21
C ALA A 612 5.88 -8.64 -30.98
N TYR A 613 5.16 -8.42 -32.10
CA TYR A 613 3.70 -8.31 -32.07
C TYR A 613 3.10 -9.71 -32.11
N ALA A 614 2.09 -9.96 -31.30
CA ALA A 614 1.30 -11.19 -31.28
C ALA A 614 -0.21 -10.90 -31.28
N ASP A 615 -0.98 -11.79 -31.81
CA ASP A 615 -2.44 -11.74 -31.75
C ASP A 615 -2.87 -12.29 -30.39
N MET A 616 -3.38 -11.38 -29.54
CA MET A 616 -3.75 -11.70 -28.16
C MET A 616 -5.24 -11.51 -27.95
N ASN A 617 -5.83 -12.40 -27.17
CA ASN A 617 -7.17 -12.24 -26.63
C ASN A 617 -7.08 -12.56 -25.14
N ILE A 618 -7.28 -11.56 -24.29
CA ILE A 618 -7.15 -11.69 -22.83
C ILE A 618 -8.36 -11.00 -22.20
N ASP A 619 -9.09 -11.78 -21.40
CA ASP A 619 -10.21 -11.30 -20.57
C ASP A 619 -9.94 -11.72 -19.14
N LEU A 620 -10.02 -10.77 -18.22
CA LEU A 620 -9.63 -10.94 -16.82
C LEU A 620 -10.77 -10.55 -15.91
N ASP A 621 -11.21 -11.52 -15.09
CA ASP A 621 -12.18 -11.34 -14.03
C ASP A 621 -11.42 -11.21 -12.70
N LEU A 622 -11.38 -9.97 -12.18
CA LEU A 622 -10.70 -9.66 -10.92
C LEU A 622 -11.44 -10.18 -9.69
N ASP A 623 -12.76 -10.35 -9.77
CA ASP A 623 -13.55 -10.87 -8.65
C ASP A 623 -13.38 -12.37 -8.50
N ALA A 624 -13.46 -13.08 -9.64
CA ALA A 624 -13.24 -14.52 -9.67
C ALA A 624 -11.76 -14.90 -9.65
N LEU A 625 -10.85 -13.96 -9.85
CA LEU A 625 -9.41 -14.16 -10.04
C LEU A 625 -9.13 -15.23 -11.11
N THR A 626 -9.77 -15.04 -12.26
CA THR A 626 -9.59 -15.90 -13.44
C THR A 626 -9.20 -15.07 -14.65
N MET A 627 -8.43 -15.68 -15.54
CA MET A 627 -8.04 -15.10 -16.81
C MET A 627 -8.36 -16.08 -17.93
N THR A 628 -9.18 -15.65 -18.89
CA THR A 628 -9.40 -16.37 -20.14
C THR A 628 -8.54 -15.75 -21.21
N TRP A 629 -7.58 -16.50 -21.75
CA TRP A 629 -6.60 -15.93 -22.65
C TRP A 629 -6.13 -16.88 -23.75
N SER A 630 -5.61 -16.31 -24.82
CA SER A 630 -4.82 -16.99 -25.85
C SER A 630 -3.87 -16.00 -26.51
N ILE A 631 -2.71 -16.48 -26.94
CA ILE A 631 -1.74 -15.70 -27.73
C ILE A 631 -1.31 -16.52 -28.93
N ALA A 632 -1.55 -15.99 -30.12
CA ALA A 632 -1.13 -16.60 -31.40
C ALA A 632 -0.04 -15.75 -32.04
N GLY A 633 0.91 -16.42 -32.71
CA GLY A 633 2.04 -15.77 -33.39
C GLY A 633 3.39 -16.12 -32.78
N PRO A 634 4.44 -15.37 -33.11
CA PRO A 634 5.77 -15.65 -32.62
C PRO A 634 5.91 -15.30 -31.12
N VAL A 635 5.93 -16.32 -30.28
CA VAL A 635 6.23 -16.17 -28.84
C VAL A 635 7.71 -16.53 -28.65
N PRO A 636 8.57 -15.58 -28.25
CA PRO A 636 9.97 -15.88 -28.01
C PRO A 636 10.14 -16.81 -26.81
N ARG A 637 11.17 -17.66 -26.90
CA ARG A 637 11.65 -18.42 -25.75
C ARG A 637 12.91 -17.76 -25.23
N VAL A 638 12.90 -17.42 -23.94
CA VAL A 638 13.99 -16.71 -23.29
C VAL A 638 14.63 -17.59 -22.22
N ALA A 639 15.92 -17.41 -21.99
CA ALA A 639 16.60 -18.13 -20.93
C ALA A 639 16.04 -17.72 -19.56
N THR A 640 15.82 -18.71 -18.72
CA THR A 640 15.39 -18.48 -17.34
C THR A 640 16.56 -17.95 -16.54
N GLY A 641 16.48 -16.71 -16.09
CA GLY A 641 17.46 -16.13 -15.16
C GLY A 641 17.22 -16.58 -13.71
N ASP A 642 18.23 -16.47 -12.87
CA ASP A 642 18.20 -16.95 -11.49
C ASP A 642 17.04 -16.37 -10.64
N HIS A 643 16.59 -15.15 -10.96
CA HIS A 643 15.46 -14.50 -10.31
C HIS A 643 14.08 -15.01 -10.79
N PHE A 644 14.01 -15.70 -11.93
CA PHE A 644 12.75 -16.00 -12.64
C PHE A 644 12.45 -17.50 -12.70
N THR A 645 12.88 -18.23 -11.67
CA THR A 645 12.80 -19.69 -11.60
C THR A 645 11.38 -20.22 -11.36
N HIS A 646 10.46 -19.38 -10.96
CA HIS A 646 9.05 -19.72 -10.76
C HIS A 646 8.15 -18.70 -11.47
N ASP A 647 6.94 -19.08 -11.75
CA ASP A 647 5.91 -18.20 -12.31
C ASP A 647 4.99 -17.62 -11.21
N LEU A 648 3.96 -16.84 -11.61
CA LEU A 648 2.95 -16.27 -10.73
C LEU A 648 2.33 -17.30 -9.79
N LEU A 649 2.06 -18.49 -10.29
CA LEU A 649 1.39 -19.57 -9.54
C LEU A 649 2.38 -20.48 -8.81
N GLY A 650 3.70 -20.23 -8.97
CA GLY A 650 4.78 -20.96 -8.34
C GLY A 650 5.15 -22.25 -9.07
N GLU A 651 4.78 -22.39 -10.31
CA GLU A 651 5.31 -23.46 -11.16
C GLU A 651 6.78 -23.19 -11.48
N SER A 652 7.60 -24.25 -11.42
CA SER A 652 9.04 -24.13 -11.68
C SER A 652 9.35 -24.06 -13.15
N ALA A 653 10.10 -23.04 -13.57
CA ALA A 653 10.58 -22.90 -14.92
C ALA A 653 11.71 -23.88 -15.24
N GLY A 654 11.80 -24.34 -16.52
CA GLY A 654 12.96 -25.03 -17.04
C GLY A 654 14.08 -24.07 -17.44
N GLU A 655 15.03 -24.55 -18.25
CA GLU A 655 16.13 -23.73 -18.79
C GLU A 655 15.63 -22.51 -19.59
N PHE A 656 14.49 -22.66 -20.25
CA PHE A 656 13.84 -21.62 -21.07
C PHE A 656 12.37 -21.46 -20.65
N ARG A 657 11.89 -20.24 -20.72
CA ARG A 657 10.50 -19.86 -20.46
C ARG A 657 9.95 -18.93 -21.55
N VAL A 658 8.69 -18.59 -21.46
CA VAL A 658 8.02 -17.58 -22.29
C VAL A 658 7.96 -16.22 -21.54
N PRO A 659 7.76 -15.10 -22.25
CA PRO A 659 7.44 -13.82 -21.63
C PRO A 659 6.15 -13.88 -20.81
N GLY A 660 6.00 -12.96 -19.87
CA GLY A 660 4.83 -12.83 -19.02
C GLY A 660 4.89 -13.65 -17.74
N PRO A 661 3.82 -13.55 -16.91
CA PRO A 661 3.84 -14.06 -15.53
C PRO A 661 3.62 -15.57 -15.41
N LEU A 662 3.15 -16.24 -16.48
CA LEU A 662 2.87 -17.69 -16.51
C LEU A 662 3.85 -18.40 -17.44
N LEU A 663 4.16 -19.66 -17.14
CA LEU A 663 5.07 -20.48 -17.96
C LEU A 663 4.45 -21.00 -19.24
N HIS A 664 3.13 -21.10 -19.30
CA HIS A 664 2.40 -21.66 -20.45
C HIS A 664 1.49 -20.60 -21.07
N ILE A 665 1.73 -20.30 -22.32
CA ILE A 665 0.88 -19.44 -23.14
C ILE A 665 0.02 -20.34 -24.04
N PRO A 666 -1.31 -20.35 -23.91
CA PRO A 666 -2.18 -21.16 -24.75
C PRO A 666 -2.35 -20.54 -26.13
N ASP A 667 -2.39 -21.39 -27.16
CA ASP A 667 -2.73 -21.02 -28.54
C ASP A 667 -4.24 -20.93 -28.78
N LYS A 668 -5.04 -21.47 -27.87
CA LYS A 668 -6.51 -21.44 -27.86
C LYS A 668 -7.02 -20.86 -26.59
N SER A 669 -8.18 -20.20 -26.67
CA SER A 669 -8.83 -19.59 -25.50
C SER A 669 -8.93 -20.60 -24.34
N THR A 670 -8.26 -20.31 -23.25
CA THR A 670 -8.15 -21.16 -22.05
C THR A 670 -8.34 -20.31 -20.83
N THR A 671 -9.14 -20.77 -19.87
CA THR A 671 -9.34 -20.10 -18.59
C THR A 671 -8.44 -20.72 -17.53
N VAL A 672 -7.72 -19.89 -16.82
CA VAL A 672 -6.81 -20.25 -15.72
C VAL A 672 -7.14 -19.44 -14.48
N SER A 673 -6.91 -20.01 -13.29
CA SER A 673 -6.90 -19.22 -12.07
C SER A 673 -5.63 -18.38 -12.01
N ILE A 674 -5.77 -17.13 -11.56
CA ILE A 674 -4.65 -16.21 -11.36
C ILE A 674 -4.52 -15.76 -9.90
N ASP A 675 -5.21 -16.44 -8.96
CA ASP A 675 -5.05 -16.15 -7.54
C ASP A 675 -3.66 -16.57 -7.04
N PRO A 676 -2.77 -15.63 -6.73
CA PRO A 676 -1.41 -15.94 -6.31
C PRO A 676 -1.32 -16.26 -4.83
N ARG A 677 -2.38 -16.03 -4.06
CA ARG A 677 -2.36 -16.17 -2.60
C ARG A 677 -2.15 -17.61 -2.18
N ARG A 678 -1.35 -17.81 -1.18
CA ARG A 678 -1.05 -19.13 -0.65
C ARG A 678 -1.85 -19.36 0.63
N PRO A 679 -2.49 -20.54 0.81
CA PRO A 679 -3.12 -20.90 2.06
C PRO A 679 -2.09 -20.97 3.18
N ALA A 680 -2.56 -20.88 4.44
CA ALA A 680 -1.71 -21.16 5.59
C ALA A 680 -1.21 -22.61 5.51
N GLN A 681 0.11 -22.80 5.57
CA GLN A 681 0.74 -24.12 5.66
C GLN A 681 0.56 -24.70 7.06
#